data_5518d2987fe6aac525db359b270a8294
#
_entry.id   5518d2987fe6aac525db359b270a8294
#
_cell.length_a   1.000
_cell.length_b   1.000
_cell.length_c   1.000
_cell.angle_alpha   90.00
_cell.angle_beta   90.00
_cell.angle_gamma   90.00
#
_symmetry.space_group_name_H-M   'P 1'
#
loop_
_entity.id
_entity.type
_entity.pdbx_description
1 polymer ?
#
loop_
_entity_poly.entity_id
_entity_poly.type
_entity_poly.pdbx_seq_one_letter_code
_entity_poly.pdbx_strand_id
1 'polypeptide(L)'
;MRIKGEPIPANILLISLNTATIYLYHSEEYLNQIEKVYVGAASKNNAGFFASDYISKLKYVEKEEDEFYLTQLLKENNYTKINIDENCIVGWAEKYYRENPQARKSDFIGDNTGKVNIIGEIREPNKFKDYIYPYAGKDNVRFQYLMDKLNDTLQKKNLGAFYTPEPYVDKSIELVREAINRVPLGNDYIILDRCAGTGNLEKRLTNEELSHCIVSTIEYYEYKVLLELLGSKVRYIIPPTEKEDTFNMGLVRGADALSEEYINNPVIKQYIDNPDCTVILFENPPYAETTSAEHQKVKASKNASFWKNSFVAKEMKKSIKGSALNDLGNAFIWSAFKYYLRQPTDSYIVYSPVKYWKAQHLINKNFIKGFAFNRKHFHTNIDACIMCALWSNEDADLSHIKIDAFDIKNDILLVNEGKLSIDRIYSLYSQIYYDKRIFDDDVRQGVLIGLNGLEKFDGKIRNKPLYNKNVVGYLIANTSGFDNPDLNSGFLIGGRYDGNGFYVREDNYLEKLPMFCASRYITYNREWTERARIMKSADGADRFFADVKSGKLNQFLLKCLVFTCFEMQNHMRSFQGTDNRFYRNELCLDTTNGETLASRDLKNLKENAKEKELFDIWKTIFKWAQKTDNYNEKLTYGVYQIFAELNTFSQDEETGENKPDYPELNGALKTLKQKVKEYYNSEIVSVLFEYQFLK
;
A
#
# COMPACT_ATOMS: atom_id res chain seq x y z
N MET A 1 7.12 28.32 -27.49
CA MET A 1 8.12 28.83 -28.48
C MET A 1 7.43 29.68 -29.54
N ARG A 2 6.67 29.15 -30.48
CA ARG A 2 6.05 29.95 -31.59
C ARG A 2 5.24 31.15 -31.08
N ILE A 3 4.40 30.99 -30.08
CA ILE A 3 3.59 32.08 -29.50
C ILE A 3 4.45 33.18 -28.85
N LYS A 4 5.62 32.81 -28.33
CA LYS A 4 6.57 33.75 -27.69
C LYS A 4 7.65 34.30 -28.62
N GLY A 5 7.63 33.93 -29.91
CA GLY A 5 8.67 34.33 -30.87
C GLY A 5 10.03 33.72 -30.62
N GLU A 6 10.14 32.66 -29.84
CA GLU A 6 11.38 31.96 -29.56
C GLU A 6 11.78 31.07 -30.75
N PRO A 7 13.08 30.87 -31.02
CA PRO A 7 13.54 29.96 -32.05
C PRO A 7 12.98 28.55 -31.85
N ILE A 8 12.47 27.98 -32.94
CA ILE A 8 11.97 26.60 -32.93
C ILE A 8 13.13 25.67 -33.26
N PRO A 9 13.43 24.66 -32.46
CA PRO A 9 14.48 23.71 -32.75
C PRO A 9 14.15 22.92 -34.05
N ALA A 10 15.15 22.57 -34.86
CA ALA A 10 14.95 21.83 -36.09
C ALA A 10 14.35 20.43 -35.86
N ASN A 11 14.61 19.86 -34.71
CA ASN A 11 14.14 18.52 -34.33
C ASN A 11 13.60 18.48 -32.91
N ILE A 12 12.71 17.52 -32.67
CA ILE A 12 12.16 17.19 -31.35
C ILE A 12 12.52 15.74 -31.03
N LEU A 13 13.15 15.53 -29.88
CA LEU A 13 13.44 14.22 -29.34
C LEU A 13 12.46 13.95 -28.21
N LEU A 14 11.60 12.97 -28.35
CA LEU A 14 10.76 12.45 -27.29
C LEU A 14 11.40 11.20 -26.71
N ILE A 15 11.80 11.27 -25.45
CA ILE A 15 12.45 10.18 -24.74
C ILE A 15 11.42 9.54 -23.78
N SER A 16 11.09 8.28 -24.05
CA SER A 16 10.26 7.49 -23.15
C SER A 16 11.15 6.75 -22.16
N LEU A 17 11.19 7.23 -20.93
CA LEU A 17 12.01 6.64 -19.87
C LEU A 17 11.51 5.23 -19.48
N ASN A 18 10.21 5.00 -19.54
CA ASN A 18 9.61 3.71 -19.18
C ASN A 18 9.92 2.58 -20.16
N THR A 19 10.15 2.93 -21.42
CA THR A 19 10.46 1.97 -22.49
C THR A 19 11.87 2.10 -23.01
N ALA A 20 12.66 3.03 -22.45
CA ALA A 20 13.98 3.45 -22.92
C ALA A 20 14.00 3.59 -24.44
N THR A 21 13.06 4.35 -24.98
CA THR A 21 12.88 4.53 -26.41
C THR A 21 12.97 6.01 -26.74
N ILE A 22 13.72 6.35 -27.80
CA ILE A 22 13.78 7.71 -28.33
C ILE A 22 12.98 7.75 -29.64
N TYR A 23 12.13 8.75 -29.73
CA TYR A 23 11.38 9.09 -30.94
C TYR A 23 11.92 10.43 -31.48
N LEU A 24 12.30 10.47 -32.74
CA LEU A 24 12.78 11.67 -33.40
C LEU A 24 11.70 12.21 -34.34
N TYR A 25 11.47 13.53 -34.27
CA TYR A 25 10.54 14.25 -35.14
C TYR A 25 11.21 15.49 -35.70
N HIS A 26 10.96 15.80 -36.97
CA HIS A 26 11.33 17.09 -37.55
C HIS A 26 10.30 18.16 -37.23
N SER A 27 10.73 19.24 -36.62
CA SER A 27 9.81 20.29 -36.15
C SER A 27 9.03 20.95 -37.28
N GLU A 28 9.62 21.07 -38.47
CA GLU A 28 8.98 21.68 -39.62
C GLU A 28 7.70 20.98 -40.06
N GLU A 29 7.65 19.66 -39.94
CA GLU A 29 6.47 18.86 -40.30
C GLU A 29 5.25 19.17 -39.42
N TYR A 30 5.50 19.64 -38.21
CA TYR A 30 4.47 19.92 -37.21
C TYR A 30 4.11 21.40 -37.07
N LEU A 31 4.87 22.32 -37.70
CA LEU A 31 4.61 23.75 -37.56
C LEU A 31 3.21 24.15 -38.01
N ASN A 32 2.69 23.50 -39.04
CA ASN A 32 1.34 23.74 -39.58
C ASN A 32 0.24 22.95 -38.84
N GLN A 33 0.61 22.09 -37.89
CA GLN A 33 -0.28 21.24 -37.16
C GLN A 33 -0.35 21.59 -35.65
N ILE A 34 0.33 22.66 -35.24
CA ILE A 34 0.40 23.11 -33.83
C ILE A 34 -0.98 23.29 -33.17
N GLU A 35 -2.00 23.66 -33.97
CA GLU A 35 -3.38 23.79 -33.49
C GLU A 35 -4.05 22.44 -33.20
N LYS A 36 -3.50 21.36 -33.74
CA LYS A 36 -3.96 19.98 -33.48
C LYS A 36 -3.31 19.33 -32.26
N VAL A 37 -2.30 19.99 -31.68
CA VAL A 37 -1.67 19.51 -30.46
C VAL A 37 -2.62 19.79 -29.31
N TYR A 38 -3.25 18.75 -28.84
CA TYR A 38 -4.16 18.84 -27.70
C TYR A 38 -3.40 19.25 -26.43
N VAL A 39 -3.77 20.39 -25.87
CA VAL A 39 -3.22 20.95 -24.62
C VAL A 39 -4.02 20.36 -23.42
N GLY A 40 -4.24 19.09 -23.39
CA GLY A 40 -4.92 18.39 -22.31
C GLY A 40 -3.96 17.59 -21.43
N ALA A 41 -4.41 17.23 -20.23
CA ALA A 41 -3.65 16.32 -19.38
C ALA A 41 -3.31 15.02 -20.12
N ALA A 42 -2.09 14.54 -19.95
CA ALA A 42 -1.63 13.29 -20.58
C ALA A 42 -2.57 12.14 -20.20
N SER A 43 -3.46 11.76 -21.12
CA SER A 43 -4.32 10.58 -21.00
C SER A 43 -3.74 9.42 -21.80
N LYS A 44 -4.14 8.20 -21.48
CA LYS A 44 -3.74 7.01 -22.25
C LYS A 44 -4.05 7.13 -23.76
N ASN A 45 -5.08 7.89 -24.10
CA ASN A 45 -5.50 8.08 -25.50
C ASN A 45 -4.67 9.14 -26.22
N ASN A 46 -4.10 10.12 -25.52
CA ASN A 46 -3.26 11.16 -26.11
C ASN A 46 -1.82 10.68 -26.34
N ALA A 47 -1.33 9.69 -25.59
CA ALA A 47 0.01 9.14 -25.76
C ALA A 47 0.21 8.39 -27.09
N GLY A 48 -0.87 7.92 -27.72
CA GLY A 48 -0.82 7.23 -29.01
C GLY A 48 -0.74 8.16 -30.23
N PHE A 49 -1.09 9.43 -30.09
CA PHE A 49 -1.24 10.34 -31.22
C PHE A 49 0.08 10.71 -31.92
N PHE A 50 1.17 10.77 -31.14
CA PHE A 50 2.51 11.07 -31.69
C PHE A 50 3.35 9.83 -31.95
N ALA A 51 2.94 8.65 -31.50
CA ALA A 51 3.75 7.44 -31.60
C ALA A 51 3.85 6.90 -33.03
N SER A 52 2.97 7.32 -33.95
CA SER A 52 2.95 6.86 -35.36
C SER A 52 3.74 7.72 -36.31
N ASP A 53 4.03 8.99 -35.98
CA ASP A 53 4.55 9.99 -36.93
C ASP A 53 6.02 10.34 -36.71
N TYR A 54 6.75 9.54 -35.92
CA TYR A 54 8.17 9.75 -35.69
C TYR A 54 8.98 9.33 -36.90
N ILE A 55 10.08 10.06 -37.19
CA ILE A 55 11.00 9.76 -38.27
C ILE A 55 11.84 8.53 -37.94
N SER A 56 12.27 8.44 -36.67
CA SER A 56 13.10 7.36 -36.17
C SER A 56 12.69 6.97 -34.75
N LYS A 57 12.68 5.66 -34.50
CA LYS A 57 12.46 5.06 -33.18
C LYS A 57 13.68 4.24 -32.82
N LEU A 58 14.35 4.66 -31.76
CA LEU A 58 15.54 3.98 -31.26
C LEU A 58 15.21 3.43 -29.87
N LYS A 59 15.55 2.17 -29.67
CA LYS A 59 15.60 1.61 -28.31
C LYS A 59 16.95 1.93 -27.70
N TYR A 60 16.91 2.39 -26.46
CA TYR A 60 18.13 2.66 -25.73
C TYR A 60 18.97 1.39 -25.62
N VAL A 61 20.14 1.42 -26.24
CA VAL A 61 21.29 0.56 -25.97
C VAL A 61 21.04 -0.96 -26.01
N GLU A 62 20.06 -1.41 -26.75
CA GLU A 62 19.88 -2.86 -26.96
C GLU A 62 20.84 -3.44 -28.01
N LYS A 63 21.34 -2.60 -28.94
CA LYS A 63 22.23 -3.04 -30.02
C LYS A 63 23.28 -1.98 -30.35
N GLU A 64 24.47 -2.40 -30.72
CA GLU A 64 25.54 -1.51 -31.21
C GLU A 64 25.11 -0.64 -32.42
N GLU A 65 24.21 -1.15 -33.22
CA GLU A 65 23.63 -0.45 -34.37
C GLU A 65 22.81 0.78 -33.93
N ASP A 66 22.08 0.68 -32.84
CA ASP A 66 21.27 1.79 -32.32
C ASP A 66 22.16 2.89 -31.72
N GLU A 67 23.27 2.52 -31.09
CA GLU A 67 24.27 3.48 -30.58
C GLU A 67 24.93 4.23 -31.73
N PHE A 68 25.30 3.52 -32.81
CA PHE A 68 25.90 4.11 -33.96
C PHE A 68 24.95 5.08 -34.66
N TYR A 69 23.69 4.70 -34.83
CA TYR A 69 22.66 5.52 -35.45
C TYR A 69 22.37 6.78 -34.66
N LEU A 70 22.21 6.67 -33.34
CA LEU A 70 22.02 7.83 -32.45
C LEU A 70 23.23 8.78 -32.52
N THR A 71 24.44 8.23 -32.53
CA THR A 71 25.67 9.01 -32.63
C THR A 71 25.76 9.74 -33.96
N GLN A 72 25.39 9.12 -35.07
CA GLN A 72 25.33 9.79 -36.39
C GLN A 72 24.27 10.90 -36.39
N LEU A 73 23.06 10.64 -35.93
CA LEU A 73 22.00 11.64 -35.86
C LEU A 73 22.41 12.87 -35.02
N LEU A 74 23.12 12.67 -33.94
CA LEU A 74 23.64 13.77 -33.12
C LEU A 74 24.75 14.53 -33.81
N LYS A 75 25.59 13.86 -34.59
CA LYS A 75 26.66 14.48 -35.36
C LYS A 75 26.18 15.29 -36.55
N GLU A 76 25.26 14.77 -37.33
CA GLU A 76 24.74 15.37 -38.55
C GLU A 76 24.03 16.70 -38.33
N ASN A 77 23.52 16.93 -37.13
CA ASN A 77 22.65 18.05 -36.81
C ASN A 77 23.28 19.15 -35.94
N ASN A 78 24.59 19.17 -35.70
CA ASN A 78 25.30 20.20 -34.89
C ASN A 78 24.70 20.46 -33.49
N TYR A 79 24.35 19.43 -32.77
CA TYR A 79 23.68 19.58 -31.47
C TYR A 79 24.60 20.03 -30.34
N THR A 80 24.04 20.88 -29.46
CA THR A 80 24.54 21.14 -28.12
C THR A 80 24.44 19.88 -27.27
N LYS A 81 25.44 19.65 -26.41
CA LYS A 81 25.45 18.52 -25.46
C LYS A 81 24.17 18.49 -24.62
N ILE A 82 23.62 17.30 -24.48
CA ILE A 82 22.43 17.04 -23.68
C ILE A 82 22.82 16.82 -22.21
N ASN A 83 22.20 17.53 -21.31
CA ASN A 83 22.28 17.24 -19.88
C ASN A 83 21.35 16.08 -19.54
N ILE A 84 21.90 15.02 -18.98
CA ILE A 84 21.12 13.94 -18.37
C ILE A 84 20.82 14.35 -16.93
N ASP A 85 19.55 14.57 -16.61
CA ASP A 85 19.09 14.88 -15.28
C ASP A 85 18.79 13.61 -14.46
N GLU A 86 18.52 13.82 -13.17
CA GLU A 86 18.23 12.74 -12.24
C GLU A 86 16.99 11.93 -12.65
N ASN A 87 16.01 12.55 -13.31
CA ASN A 87 14.79 11.87 -13.75
C ASN A 87 15.06 10.86 -14.87
N CYS A 88 15.98 11.19 -15.79
CA CYS A 88 16.44 10.24 -16.81
C CYS A 88 17.10 9.02 -16.17
N ILE A 89 17.99 9.24 -15.21
CA ILE A 89 18.69 8.15 -14.50
C ILE A 89 17.71 7.27 -13.74
N VAL A 90 16.72 7.87 -13.06
CA VAL A 90 15.67 7.12 -12.34
C VAL A 90 14.86 6.26 -13.30
N GLY A 91 14.48 6.79 -14.47
CA GLY A 91 13.74 6.03 -15.48
C GLY A 91 14.52 4.84 -16.02
N TRP A 92 15.81 5.02 -16.26
CA TRP A 92 16.69 3.92 -16.70
C TRP A 92 16.90 2.86 -15.61
N ALA A 93 17.08 3.29 -14.37
CA ALA A 93 17.18 2.37 -13.24
C ALA A 93 15.90 1.56 -13.07
N GLU A 94 14.74 2.20 -13.19
CA GLU A 94 13.46 1.52 -13.12
C GLU A 94 13.30 0.43 -14.16
N LYS A 95 13.70 0.71 -15.42
CA LYS A 95 13.69 -0.30 -16.48
C LYS A 95 14.68 -1.43 -16.19
N TYR A 96 15.92 -1.10 -15.84
CA TYR A 96 16.96 -2.07 -15.55
C TYR A 96 16.53 -3.07 -14.47
N TYR A 97 15.93 -2.59 -13.40
CA TYR A 97 15.46 -3.46 -12.32
C TYR A 97 14.21 -4.26 -12.68
N ARG A 98 13.36 -3.75 -13.57
CA ARG A 98 12.23 -4.55 -14.09
C ARG A 98 12.72 -5.75 -14.91
N GLU A 99 13.74 -5.55 -15.70
CA GLU A 99 14.36 -6.60 -16.53
C GLU A 99 15.26 -7.52 -15.70
N ASN A 100 15.87 -6.99 -14.67
CA ASN A 100 16.78 -7.69 -13.78
C ASN A 100 16.29 -7.63 -12.31
N PRO A 101 15.22 -8.37 -11.92
CA PRO A 101 14.61 -8.27 -10.58
C PRO A 101 15.54 -8.65 -9.43
N GLN A 102 16.65 -9.35 -9.73
CA GLN A 102 17.69 -9.75 -8.79
C GLN A 102 18.81 -8.72 -8.64
N ALA A 103 18.86 -7.74 -9.53
CA ALA A 103 19.90 -6.72 -9.51
C ALA A 103 19.78 -5.83 -8.27
N ARG A 104 20.92 -5.28 -7.86
CA ARG A 104 21.03 -4.38 -6.71
C ARG A 104 21.32 -2.98 -7.21
N LYS A 105 21.21 -2.00 -6.31
CA LYS A 105 21.57 -0.61 -6.61
C LYS A 105 23.02 -0.49 -7.09
N SER A 106 23.95 -1.19 -6.43
CA SER A 106 25.35 -1.24 -6.83
C SER A 106 25.58 -1.79 -8.21
N ASP A 107 24.72 -2.67 -8.70
CA ASP A 107 24.81 -3.23 -10.04
C ASP A 107 24.43 -2.22 -11.12
N PHE A 108 23.62 -1.24 -10.78
CA PHE A 108 23.22 -0.14 -11.66
C PHE A 108 24.09 1.11 -11.48
N ILE A 109 24.35 1.49 -10.24
CA ILE A 109 25.18 2.63 -9.86
C ILE A 109 26.49 2.09 -9.31
N GLY A 110 27.48 1.86 -10.11
CA GLY A 110 28.75 1.30 -9.66
C GLY A 110 29.33 2.02 -8.45
N ASP A 111 30.10 1.29 -7.57
CA ASP A 111 30.30 1.76 -6.31
C ASP A 111 31.57 2.16 -5.77
N ASN A 112 32.69 1.97 -6.20
CA ASN A 112 33.94 1.98 -5.43
C ASN A 112 34.64 3.32 -5.23
N THR A 113 34.11 4.44 -5.76
CA THR A 113 34.84 5.71 -5.73
C THR A 113 34.04 6.95 -5.31
N GLY A 114 32.80 6.78 -4.85
CA GLY A 114 31.88 7.90 -4.65
C GLY A 114 31.45 8.62 -5.94
N LYS A 115 31.80 8.06 -7.10
CA LYS A 115 31.34 8.52 -8.41
C LYS A 115 30.18 7.66 -8.87
N VAL A 116 29.13 8.32 -9.35
CA VAL A 116 28.00 7.61 -9.95
C VAL A 116 28.46 7.09 -11.32
N ASN A 117 28.56 5.78 -11.45
CA ASN A 117 28.77 5.10 -12.73
C ASN A 117 27.45 4.45 -13.13
N ILE A 118 26.87 4.89 -14.24
CA ILE A 118 25.65 4.30 -14.76
C ILE A 118 26.03 3.02 -15.51
N ILE A 119 25.56 1.90 -15.02
CA ILE A 119 25.71 0.57 -15.62
C ILE A 119 24.35 0.15 -16.17
N GLY A 120 24.31 -0.74 -17.12
CA GLY A 120 23.06 -1.26 -17.68
C GLY A 120 22.69 -0.61 -19.00
N GLU A 121 21.60 0.12 -19.08
CA GLU A 121 21.04 0.62 -20.36
C GLU A 121 22.03 1.49 -21.16
N ILE A 122 22.88 2.26 -20.50
CA ILE A 122 23.99 2.96 -21.13
C ILE A 122 25.28 2.20 -20.79
N ARG A 123 25.63 1.22 -21.64
CA ARG A 123 26.79 0.35 -21.40
C ARG A 123 28.11 1.07 -21.40
N GLU A 124 28.25 2.14 -22.20
CA GLU A 124 29.46 2.89 -22.32
C GLU A 124 29.19 4.40 -22.39
N PRO A 125 28.92 5.04 -21.23
CA PRO A 125 28.65 6.49 -21.19
C PRO A 125 29.75 7.32 -21.84
N ASN A 126 30.98 6.83 -21.83
CA ASN A 126 32.11 7.50 -22.44
C ASN A 126 32.02 7.62 -23.98
N LYS A 127 31.25 6.77 -24.66
CA LYS A 127 31.00 6.89 -26.10
C LYS A 127 30.20 8.16 -26.45
N PHE A 128 29.40 8.65 -25.49
CA PHE A 128 28.57 9.83 -25.68
C PHE A 128 29.13 11.09 -25.00
N LYS A 129 30.35 11.05 -24.47
CA LYS A 129 30.98 12.19 -23.74
C LYS A 129 30.99 13.49 -24.51
N ASP A 130 31.01 13.42 -25.86
CA ASP A 130 31.05 14.59 -26.72
C ASP A 130 29.65 15.20 -26.95
N TYR A 131 28.59 14.44 -26.69
CA TYR A 131 27.19 14.82 -26.94
C TYR A 131 26.36 14.91 -25.68
N ILE A 132 26.77 14.21 -24.63
CA ILE A 132 26.04 14.13 -23.34
C ILE A 132 27.03 14.59 -22.25
N TYR A 133 26.64 15.57 -21.44
CA TYR A 133 27.42 15.90 -20.27
C TYR A 133 27.32 14.71 -19.29
N PRO A 134 28.48 14.21 -18.83
CA PRO A 134 28.42 13.18 -17.78
C PRO A 134 27.66 13.70 -16.58
N TYR A 135 26.82 12.86 -16.00
CA TYR A 135 26.15 13.19 -14.75
C TYR A 135 27.22 13.45 -13.69
N ALA A 136 27.44 14.71 -13.40
CA ALA A 136 28.38 15.14 -12.39
C ALA A 136 27.65 15.31 -11.05
N GLY A 137 27.08 14.24 -10.52
CA GLY A 137 26.58 14.21 -9.15
C GLY A 137 27.73 14.28 -8.15
N LYS A 138 28.40 15.42 -8.11
CA LYS A 138 29.45 15.70 -7.13
C LYS A 138 28.87 16.11 -5.78
N ASP A 139 27.59 16.36 -5.75
CA ASP A 139 26.91 16.81 -4.54
C ASP A 139 26.25 15.60 -3.86
N ASN A 140 26.67 15.31 -2.65
CA ASN A 140 26.13 14.23 -1.83
C ASN A 140 24.61 14.37 -1.62
N VAL A 141 24.09 15.60 -1.62
CA VAL A 141 22.64 15.86 -1.51
C VAL A 141 21.91 15.36 -2.76
N ARG A 142 22.40 15.63 -3.96
CA ARG A 142 21.83 15.12 -5.19
C ARG A 142 21.93 13.61 -5.31
N PHE A 143 23.03 13.07 -4.82
CA PHE A 143 23.22 11.64 -4.78
C PHE A 143 22.27 10.97 -3.78
N GLN A 144 22.06 11.52 -2.57
CA GLN A 144 21.01 11.10 -1.65
C GLN A 144 19.64 11.15 -2.32
N TYR A 145 19.31 12.25 -2.96
CA TYR A 145 18.04 12.39 -3.69
C TYR A 145 17.87 11.31 -4.77
N LEU A 146 18.91 11.01 -5.55
CA LEU A 146 18.87 9.95 -6.54
C LEU A 146 18.66 8.58 -5.91
N MET A 147 19.36 8.29 -4.82
CA MET A 147 19.20 7.03 -4.08
C MET A 147 17.82 6.92 -3.45
N ASP A 148 17.26 8.02 -2.94
CA ASP A 148 15.91 8.09 -2.45
C ASP A 148 14.90 7.79 -3.56
N LYS A 149 15.08 8.39 -4.72
CA LYS A 149 14.24 8.14 -5.90
C LYS A 149 14.35 6.70 -6.41
N LEU A 150 15.55 6.15 -6.46
CA LEU A 150 15.77 4.75 -6.86
C LEU A 150 15.15 3.78 -5.84
N ASN A 151 15.29 4.05 -4.54
CA ASN A 151 14.60 3.31 -3.51
C ASN A 151 13.08 3.42 -3.64
N ASP A 152 12.62 4.64 -3.92
CA ASP A 152 11.20 4.93 -4.03
C ASP A 152 10.51 4.12 -5.13
N THR A 153 11.13 3.94 -6.25
CA THR A 153 10.48 3.36 -7.42
C THR A 153 10.65 1.84 -7.52
N LEU A 154 11.78 1.31 -7.06
CA LEU A 154 12.22 -0.04 -7.45
C LEU A 154 12.32 -1.05 -6.32
N GLN A 155 12.74 -0.64 -5.15
CA GLN A 155 12.95 -1.55 -4.03
C GLN A 155 11.93 -1.39 -2.90
N LYS A 156 11.12 -0.34 -2.89
CA LYS A 156 10.04 -0.15 -1.92
C LYS A 156 9.21 -1.39 -1.69
N LYS A 157 8.85 -2.06 -2.78
CA LYS A 157 8.01 -3.25 -2.72
C LYS A 157 8.74 -4.48 -2.18
N ASN A 158 10.05 -4.56 -2.35
CA ASN A 158 10.83 -5.75 -2.02
C ASN A 158 11.53 -5.69 -0.66
N LEU A 159 12.03 -4.52 -0.28
CA LEU A 159 12.79 -4.34 0.97
C LEU A 159 12.06 -3.51 2.03
N GLY A 160 10.98 -2.82 1.66
CA GLY A 160 10.23 -1.94 2.58
C GLY A 160 11.04 -0.74 3.08
N ALA A 161 12.10 -0.36 2.37
CA ALA A 161 12.93 0.78 2.72
C ALA A 161 12.26 2.08 2.23
N PHE A 162 11.93 2.96 3.17
CA PHE A 162 11.27 4.24 2.91
C PHE A 162 12.07 5.38 3.53
N TYR A 163 12.36 6.42 2.76
CA TYR A 163 12.99 7.62 3.26
C TYR A 163 11.97 8.56 3.88
N THR A 164 12.28 9.03 5.06
CA THR A 164 11.40 9.95 5.80
C THR A 164 11.50 11.36 5.20
N PRO A 165 10.39 11.99 4.80
CA PRO A 165 10.40 13.39 4.36
C PRO A 165 10.94 14.33 5.42
N GLU A 166 11.72 15.35 5.00
CA GLU A 166 12.40 16.27 5.90
C GLU A 166 11.51 16.90 6.97
N PRO A 167 10.29 17.41 6.67
CA PRO A 167 9.44 17.99 7.71
C PRO A 167 9.07 16.99 8.82
N TYR A 168 8.99 15.70 8.50
CA TYR A 168 8.75 14.68 9.53
C TYR A 168 10.01 14.31 10.28
N VAL A 169 11.18 14.36 9.62
CA VAL A 169 12.47 14.23 10.32
C VAL A 169 12.61 15.36 11.36
N ASP A 170 12.41 16.61 10.94
CA ASP A 170 12.48 17.77 11.84
C ASP A 170 11.55 17.60 13.05
N LYS A 171 10.34 17.07 12.82
CA LYS A 171 9.40 16.78 13.90
C LYS A 171 9.85 15.65 14.81
N SER A 172 10.51 14.62 14.29
CA SER A 172 11.02 13.51 15.09
C SER A 172 12.23 13.91 15.97
N ILE A 173 13.00 14.93 15.58
CA ILE A 173 14.09 15.45 16.41
C ILE A 173 13.59 16.03 17.73
N GLU A 174 12.36 16.57 17.76
CA GLU A 174 11.74 16.97 19.03
C GLU A 174 11.60 15.80 19.99
N LEU A 175 11.29 14.60 19.46
CA LEU A 175 11.18 13.38 20.26
C LEU A 175 12.55 12.88 20.73
N VAL A 176 13.57 13.01 19.90
CA VAL A 176 14.96 12.69 20.28
C VAL A 176 15.40 13.56 21.46
N ARG A 177 15.15 14.87 21.39
CA ARG A 177 15.49 15.79 22.49
C ARG A 177 14.70 15.52 23.75
N GLU A 178 13.42 15.12 23.62
CA GLU A 178 12.63 14.67 24.76
C GLU A 178 13.24 13.41 25.41
N ALA A 179 13.73 12.46 24.61
CA ALA A 179 14.42 11.27 25.11
C ALA A 179 15.76 11.64 25.79
N ILE A 180 16.54 12.57 25.22
CA ILE A 180 17.78 13.07 25.82
C ILE A 180 17.49 13.73 27.18
N ASN A 181 16.43 14.51 27.29
CA ASN A 181 16.03 15.14 28.56
C ASN A 181 15.65 14.11 29.66
N ARG A 182 15.40 12.87 29.29
CA ARG A 182 15.11 11.77 30.24
C ARG A 182 16.37 11.06 30.72
N VAL A 183 17.52 11.35 30.15
CA VAL A 183 18.81 10.78 30.59
C VAL A 183 19.10 11.25 32.00
N PRO A 184 19.41 10.35 32.96
CA PRO A 184 19.77 10.76 34.31
C PRO A 184 20.99 11.70 34.34
N LEU A 185 20.95 12.64 35.22
CA LEU A 185 22.04 13.59 35.37
C LEU A 185 23.36 12.88 35.68
N GLY A 186 24.37 13.12 34.86
CA GLY A 186 25.72 12.54 35.01
C GLY A 186 25.90 11.24 34.22
N ASN A 187 24.87 10.70 33.62
CA ASN A 187 24.98 9.53 32.73
C ASN A 187 25.34 9.93 31.30
N ASP A 188 26.07 9.07 30.61
CA ASP A 188 26.25 9.14 29.15
C ASP A 188 24.99 8.63 28.46
N TYR A 189 24.88 8.87 27.16
CA TYR A 189 23.83 8.26 26.32
C TYR A 189 24.36 7.93 24.93
N ILE A 190 23.72 6.99 24.28
CA ILE A 190 23.89 6.74 22.84
C ILE A 190 22.55 6.88 22.12
N ILE A 191 22.63 7.41 20.88
CA ILE A 191 21.54 7.35 19.91
C ILE A 191 21.92 6.26 18.90
N LEU A 192 21.15 5.17 18.89
CA LEU A 192 21.43 4.01 18.04
C LEU A 192 20.39 3.95 16.91
N ASP A 193 20.86 4.00 15.65
CA ASP A 193 20.07 3.67 14.46
C ASP A 193 20.66 2.44 13.76
N ARG A 194 19.89 1.34 13.75
CA ARG A 194 20.29 0.07 13.18
C ARG A 194 19.95 -0.08 11.69
N CYS A 195 19.31 0.93 11.12
CA CYS A 195 18.83 0.95 9.72
C CYS A 195 18.88 2.37 9.12
N ALA A 196 19.94 3.11 9.42
CA ALA A 196 20.10 4.51 9.08
C ALA A 196 20.02 4.84 7.56
N GLY A 197 20.17 3.82 6.70
CA GLY A 197 20.21 4.02 5.24
C GLY A 197 21.34 4.99 4.85
N THR A 198 20.99 6.14 4.31
CA THR A 198 21.97 7.19 3.96
C THR A 198 22.13 8.29 5.03
N GLY A 199 21.62 8.07 6.24
CA GLY A 199 21.72 9.05 7.34
C GLY A 199 20.67 10.16 7.29
N ASN A 200 19.49 9.86 6.76
CA ASN A 200 18.45 10.87 6.62
C ASN A 200 17.89 11.37 7.95
N LEU A 201 17.77 10.51 8.95
CA LEU A 201 17.30 10.89 10.27
C LEU A 201 18.36 11.71 11.02
N GLU A 202 19.63 11.37 10.88
CA GLU A 202 20.75 11.95 11.62
C GLU A 202 21.14 13.34 11.13
N LYS A 203 20.89 13.67 9.87
CA LYS A 203 21.32 14.95 9.26
C LYS A 203 20.76 16.20 9.94
N ARG A 204 19.72 16.07 10.76
CA ARG A 204 19.09 17.16 11.51
C ARG A 204 19.54 17.25 12.98
N LEU A 205 20.35 16.31 13.42
CA LEU A 205 20.97 16.35 14.74
C LEU A 205 22.12 17.36 14.77
N THR A 206 22.34 17.97 15.93
CA THR A 206 23.50 18.85 16.16
C THR A 206 24.80 18.04 16.18
N ASN A 207 25.95 18.68 16.04
CA ASN A 207 27.24 17.99 16.13
C ASN A 207 27.44 17.31 17.51
N GLU A 208 26.91 17.90 18.57
CA GLU A 208 26.93 17.30 19.90
C GLU A 208 26.07 16.02 19.93
N GLU A 209 24.80 16.10 19.49
CA GLU A 209 23.90 14.96 19.39
C GLU A 209 24.50 13.85 18.50
N LEU A 210 25.11 14.22 17.37
CA LEU A 210 25.80 13.28 16.46
C LEU A 210 26.97 12.56 17.14
N SER A 211 27.70 13.24 18.03
CA SER A 211 28.84 12.62 18.76
C SER A 211 28.40 11.46 19.68
N HIS A 212 27.11 11.32 19.95
CA HIS A 212 26.50 10.21 20.66
C HIS A 212 25.89 9.14 19.73
N CYS A 213 25.87 9.37 18.40
CA CYS A 213 25.23 8.47 17.46
C CYS A 213 26.10 7.25 17.13
N ILE A 214 25.48 6.08 17.13
CA ILE A 214 25.99 4.86 16.54
C ILE A 214 25.01 4.44 15.43
N VAL A 215 25.49 4.37 14.20
CA VAL A 215 24.64 4.13 13.04
C VAL A 215 25.13 2.92 12.25
N SER A 216 24.19 2.28 11.56
CA SER A 216 24.47 1.17 10.66
C SER A 216 23.44 1.07 9.54
N THR A 217 23.82 0.39 8.46
CA THR A 217 22.93 0.05 7.37
C THR A 217 23.31 -1.28 6.75
N ILE A 218 22.34 -1.96 6.15
CA ILE A 218 22.57 -3.28 5.56
C ILE A 218 23.20 -3.21 4.17
N GLU A 219 22.98 -2.12 3.44
CA GLU A 219 23.50 -1.94 2.10
C GLU A 219 24.90 -1.33 2.14
N TYR A 220 25.88 -2.03 1.55
CA TYR A 220 27.28 -1.58 1.53
C TYR A 220 27.44 -0.17 0.94
N TYR A 221 26.63 0.12 -0.05
CA TYR A 221 26.65 1.41 -0.69
C TYR A 221 26.17 2.54 0.24
N GLU A 222 25.08 2.31 0.98
CA GLU A 222 24.61 3.27 2.01
C GLU A 222 25.64 3.46 3.11
N TYR A 223 26.36 2.40 3.48
CA TYR A 223 27.49 2.49 4.41
C TYR A 223 28.58 3.46 3.91
N LYS A 224 28.91 3.44 2.60
CA LYS A 224 29.86 4.41 2.04
C LYS A 224 29.37 5.84 2.13
N VAL A 225 28.09 6.08 1.90
CA VAL A 225 27.46 7.39 2.05
C VAL A 225 27.49 7.84 3.51
N LEU A 226 27.18 6.95 4.46
CA LEU A 226 27.27 7.25 5.88
C LEU A 226 28.69 7.68 6.30
N LEU A 227 29.72 6.96 5.82
CA LEU A 227 31.12 7.31 6.10
C LEU A 227 31.47 8.72 5.60
N GLU A 228 31.01 9.07 4.40
CA GLU A 228 31.30 10.36 3.80
C GLU A 228 30.56 11.51 4.49
N LEU A 229 29.27 11.33 4.83
CA LEU A 229 28.42 12.35 5.41
C LEU A 229 28.60 12.53 6.92
N LEU A 230 28.76 11.44 7.63
CA LEU A 230 28.70 11.38 9.08
C LEU A 230 29.97 10.87 9.74
N GLY A 231 30.89 10.24 9.01
CA GLY A 231 32.01 9.51 9.57
C GLY A 231 32.91 10.27 10.54
N SER A 232 33.05 11.59 10.36
CA SER A 232 33.83 12.48 11.26
C SER A 232 33.00 13.08 12.41
N LYS A 233 31.69 12.84 12.45
CA LYS A 233 30.78 13.52 13.39
C LYS A 233 30.14 12.54 14.38
N VAL A 234 29.86 11.30 13.94
CA VAL A 234 29.21 10.31 14.78
C VAL A 234 30.20 9.53 15.64
N ARG A 235 29.72 8.98 16.75
CA ARG A 235 30.53 8.19 17.65
C ARG A 235 31.09 6.95 16.97
N TYR A 236 30.25 6.24 16.17
CA TYR A 236 30.68 5.08 15.42
C TYR A 236 29.74 4.74 14.27
N ILE A 237 30.29 4.24 13.17
CA ILE A 237 29.53 3.60 12.10
C ILE A 237 29.90 2.13 12.08
N ILE A 238 28.95 1.23 12.30
CA ILE A 238 29.18 -0.22 12.30
C ILE A 238 29.63 -0.62 10.89
N PRO A 239 30.83 -1.22 10.74
CA PRO A 239 31.33 -1.59 9.43
C PRO A 239 30.59 -2.79 8.84
N PRO A 240 30.68 -3.00 7.53
CA PRO A 240 30.11 -4.17 6.87
C PRO A 240 30.72 -5.45 7.42
N THR A 241 29.95 -6.53 7.38
CA THR A 241 30.43 -7.87 7.74
C THR A 241 31.25 -8.44 6.59
N GLU A 242 32.39 -9.09 6.90
CA GLU A 242 33.26 -9.71 5.91
C GLU A 242 32.78 -11.12 5.46
N LYS A 243 31.71 -11.64 6.07
CA LYS A 243 31.18 -12.96 5.71
C LYS A 243 30.48 -12.92 4.36
N GLU A 244 30.81 -13.91 3.52
CA GLU A 244 30.03 -14.22 2.34
C GLU A 244 28.58 -14.52 2.75
N ASP A 245 27.66 -13.68 2.32
CA ASP A 245 26.24 -13.90 2.51
C ASP A 245 25.64 -14.29 1.17
N THR A 246 25.00 -15.45 1.13
CA THR A 246 24.27 -15.95 -0.04
C THR A 246 23.21 -14.99 -0.54
N PHE A 247 22.72 -14.11 0.32
CA PHE A 247 21.78 -13.07 -0.02
C PHE A 247 22.38 -12.00 -0.95
N ASN A 248 23.65 -11.73 -0.81
CA ASN A 248 24.36 -10.70 -1.59
C ASN A 248 25.21 -11.25 -2.73
N MET A 249 25.15 -12.56 -3.03
CA MET A 249 25.93 -13.19 -4.11
C MET A 249 27.44 -12.88 -4.02
N GLY A 250 27.99 -12.91 -2.81
CA GLY A 250 29.40 -12.65 -2.55
C GLY A 250 29.83 -11.18 -2.44
N LEU A 251 28.88 -10.22 -2.54
CA LEU A 251 29.20 -8.82 -2.28
C LEU A 251 29.20 -8.53 -0.76
N VAL A 252 30.06 -7.59 -0.35
CA VAL A 252 30.12 -7.15 1.06
C VAL A 252 28.87 -6.32 1.39
N ARG A 253 28.17 -6.69 2.44
CA ARG A 253 27.02 -5.95 2.97
C ARG A 253 27.43 -5.01 4.08
N GLY A 254 26.58 -4.02 4.33
CA GLY A 254 26.54 -3.31 5.59
C GLY A 254 26.13 -4.23 6.75
N ALA A 255 26.15 -3.73 7.96
CA ALA A 255 25.82 -4.50 9.14
C ALA A 255 24.36 -4.98 9.12
N ASP A 256 24.13 -6.28 9.23
CA ASP A 256 22.79 -6.85 9.33
C ASP A 256 22.29 -6.80 10.78
N ALA A 257 21.42 -5.84 11.08
CA ALA A 257 20.84 -5.63 12.42
C ALA A 257 20.03 -6.82 12.97
N LEU A 258 19.64 -7.77 12.12
CA LEU A 258 18.91 -8.98 12.51
C LEU A 258 19.81 -10.21 12.68
N SER A 259 21.13 -10.06 12.54
CA SER A 259 22.11 -11.12 12.75
C SER A 259 22.51 -11.26 14.22
N GLU A 260 22.99 -12.44 14.60
CA GLU A 260 23.54 -12.71 15.93
C GLU A 260 24.82 -11.92 16.17
N GLU A 261 25.64 -11.79 15.14
CA GLU A 261 26.89 -11.02 15.18
C GLU A 261 26.64 -9.54 15.49
N TYR A 262 25.62 -8.95 14.90
CA TYR A 262 25.28 -7.56 15.17
C TYR A 262 24.76 -7.36 16.59
N ILE A 263 23.91 -8.24 17.08
CA ILE A 263 23.37 -8.16 18.45
C ILE A 263 24.51 -8.28 19.47
N ASN A 264 25.51 -9.09 19.18
CA ASN A 264 26.66 -9.30 20.05
C ASN A 264 27.86 -8.38 19.72
N ASN A 265 27.66 -7.36 18.88
CA ASN A 265 28.72 -6.44 18.50
C ASN A 265 29.30 -5.73 19.74
N PRO A 266 30.62 -5.84 20.01
CA PRO A 266 31.22 -5.31 21.22
C PRO A 266 31.12 -3.77 21.33
N VAL A 267 31.09 -3.08 20.19
CA VAL A 267 30.93 -1.60 20.17
C VAL A 267 29.56 -1.19 20.68
N ILE A 268 28.51 -1.96 20.40
CA ILE A 268 27.15 -1.68 20.89
C ILE A 268 27.00 -2.19 22.33
N LYS A 269 27.50 -3.39 22.61
CA LYS A 269 27.36 -4.06 23.90
C LYS A 269 27.98 -3.27 25.05
N GLN A 270 29.13 -2.63 24.85
CA GLN A 270 29.76 -1.82 25.90
C GLN A 270 28.85 -0.70 26.44
N TYR A 271 27.96 -0.15 25.62
CA TYR A 271 27.00 0.87 26.05
C TYR A 271 25.73 0.26 26.64
N ILE A 272 25.21 -0.80 26.02
CA ILE A 272 23.99 -1.48 26.50
C ILE A 272 24.23 -2.09 27.91
N ASP A 273 25.41 -2.66 28.14
CA ASP A 273 25.73 -3.32 29.40
C ASP A 273 26.22 -2.33 30.48
N ASN A 274 26.42 -1.07 30.13
CA ASN A 274 26.82 -0.01 31.06
C ASN A 274 25.58 0.61 31.74
N PRO A 275 25.41 0.48 33.07
CA PRO A 275 24.28 1.08 33.79
C PRO A 275 24.29 2.62 33.79
N ASP A 276 25.45 3.25 33.58
CA ASP A 276 25.59 4.69 33.52
C ASP A 276 25.43 5.24 32.10
N CYS A 277 24.97 4.43 31.16
CA CYS A 277 24.67 4.84 29.78
C CYS A 277 23.22 4.55 29.43
N THR A 278 22.49 5.58 29.03
CA THR A 278 21.10 5.46 28.53
C THR A 278 21.09 5.17 27.02
N VAL A 279 20.32 4.20 26.61
CA VAL A 279 20.15 3.85 25.19
C VAL A 279 18.90 4.51 24.62
N ILE A 280 19.08 5.31 23.58
CA ILE A 280 18.01 5.91 22.78
C ILE A 280 18.05 5.26 21.40
N LEU A 281 17.09 4.39 21.10
CA LEU A 281 16.90 3.90 19.73
C LEU A 281 16.11 4.94 18.94
N PHE A 282 16.62 5.33 17.77
CA PHE A 282 15.95 6.25 16.87
C PHE A 282 16.02 5.72 15.43
N GLU A 283 14.95 5.17 14.93
CA GLU A 283 14.99 4.46 13.65
C GLU A 283 13.67 4.47 12.88
N ASN A 284 13.79 4.35 11.56
CA ASN A 284 12.69 4.07 10.65
C ASN A 284 12.93 2.70 9.98
N PRO A 285 12.52 1.59 10.64
CA PRO A 285 12.80 0.27 10.14
C PRO A 285 12.05 -0.05 8.84
N PRO A 286 12.58 -0.94 7.98
CA PRO A 286 11.94 -1.31 6.73
C PRO A 286 10.61 -2.07 6.96
N TYR A 287 9.57 -1.75 6.16
CA TYR A 287 8.19 -2.26 6.31
C TYR A 287 7.83 -3.36 5.31
N ALA A 288 8.70 -4.30 5.01
CA ALA A 288 8.39 -5.37 4.07
C ALA A 288 7.42 -6.39 4.66
N GLU A 289 6.24 -6.52 4.03
CA GLU A 289 5.25 -7.58 4.34
C GLU A 289 5.43 -8.77 3.39
N THR A 290 5.59 -9.97 3.93
CA THR A 290 5.78 -11.19 3.12
C THR A 290 4.49 -11.82 2.60
N THR A 291 3.34 -11.34 3.06
CA THR A 291 2.01 -11.87 2.71
C THR A 291 1.20 -10.97 1.80
N SER A 292 1.74 -9.83 1.38
CA SER A 292 0.99 -8.93 0.49
C SER A 292 0.72 -9.62 -0.86
N ALA A 293 -0.43 -9.30 -1.47
CA ALA A 293 -0.79 -9.81 -2.80
C ALA A 293 0.25 -9.46 -3.87
N GLU A 294 0.99 -8.36 -3.68
CA GLU A 294 2.08 -7.95 -4.54
C GLU A 294 3.29 -8.88 -4.43
N HIS A 295 3.65 -9.30 -3.20
CA HIS A 295 4.72 -10.29 -3.00
C HIS A 295 4.34 -11.68 -3.54
N GLN A 296 3.05 -12.04 -3.47
CA GLN A 296 2.58 -13.30 -4.05
C GLN A 296 2.59 -13.28 -5.58
N LYS A 297 2.41 -12.12 -6.21
CA LYS A 297 2.49 -11.96 -7.67
C LYS A 297 3.93 -12.08 -8.18
N VAL A 298 4.90 -11.62 -7.41
CA VAL A 298 6.32 -11.74 -7.71
C VAL A 298 6.86 -13.04 -7.13
N LYS A 299 6.50 -14.18 -7.69
CA LYS A 299 7.06 -15.50 -7.32
C LYS A 299 8.59 -15.58 -7.44
N ALA A 300 9.22 -14.60 -8.08
CA ALA A 300 10.67 -14.49 -8.24
C ALA A 300 11.39 -13.91 -7.00
N SER A 301 10.70 -13.24 -6.08
CA SER A 301 11.35 -12.63 -4.93
C SER A 301 11.48 -13.62 -3.77
N LYS A 302 12.35 -14.62 -3.93
CA LYS A 302 12.89 -15.40 -2.80
C LYS A 302 13.55 -14.48 -1.76
N ASN A 303 13.93 -13.29 -2.16
CA ASN A 303 14.64 -12.29 -1.35
C ASN A 303 13.74 -11.53 -0.37
N ALA A 304 12.48 -11.25 -0.69
CA ALA A 304 11.58 -10.50 0.21
C ALA A 304 11.24 -11.22 1.52
N SER A 305 11.38 -12.55 1.55
CA SER A 305 11.15 -13.36 2.75
C SER A 305 12.43 -13.87 3.40
N PHE A 306 13.58 -13.50 2.89
CA PHE A 306 14.88 -14.04 3.36
C PHE A 306 15.18 -13.65 4.81
N TRP A 307 14.76 -12.47 5.25
CA TRP A 307 14.90 -12.02 6.62
C TRP A 307 14.24 -12.98 7.65
N LYS A 308 13.26 -13.78 7.23
CA LYS A 308 12.64 -14.81 8.09
C LYS A 308 13.61 -15.91 8.53
N ASN A 309 14.75 -16.01 7.88
CA ASN A 309 15.84 -16.93 8.24
C ASN A 309 16.88 -16.27 9.15
N SER A 310 16.77 -14.96 9.43
CA SER A 310 17.66 -14.25 10.34
C SER A 310 17.59 -14.83 11.76
N PHE A 311 18.61 -14.54 12.55
CA PHE A 311 18.64 -14.93 13.96
C PHE A 311 17.45 -14.33 14.73
N VAL A 312 17.23 -13.04 14.60
CA VAL A 312 16.12 -12.34 15.27
C VAL A 312 14.76 -12.95 14.90
N ALA A 313 14.51 -13.21 13.63
CA ALA A 313 13.24 -13.79 13.20
C ALA A 313 13.00 -15.20 13.77
N LYS A 314 14.05 -16.02 13.90
CA LYS A 314 13.97 -17.34 14.53
C LYS A 314 13.67 -17.23 16.03
N GLU A 315 14.34 -16.32 16.73
CA GLU A 315 14.10 -16.08 18.16
C GLU A 315 12.69 -15.52 18.41
N MET A 316 12.25 -14.56 17.59
CA MET A 316 10.91 -13.98 17.69
C MET A 316 9.81 -15.04 17.55
N LYS A 317 9.96 -16.02 16.66
CA LYS A 317 9.00 -17.13 16.49
C LYS A 317 8.78 -17.98 17.73
N LYS A 318 9.72 -17.99 18.67
CA LYS A 318 9.59 -18.74 19.93
C LYS A 318 8.58 -18.10 20.88
N SER A 319 8.39 -16.79 20.81
CA SER A 319 7.54 -16.01 21.73
C SER A 319 6.32 -15.37 21.07
N ILE A 320 6.39 -15.04 19.78
CA ILE A 320 5.35 -14.35 19.03
C ILE A 320 4.65 -15.31 18.07
N LYS A 321 3.34 -15.15 17.92
CA LYS A 321 2.49 -15.93 17.00
C LYS A 321 1.65 -15.00 16.11
N GLY A 322 1.18 -15.55 14.98
CA GLY A 322 0.24 -14.87 14.12
C GLY A 322 0.86 -13.90 13.12
N SER A 323 0.08 -12.89 12.71
CA SER A 323 0.45 -11.97 11.62
C SER A 323 1.65 -11.08 11.91
N ALA A 324 1.97 -10.88 13.19
CA ALA A 324 3.14 -10.11 13.59
C ALA A 324 4.47 -10.66 13.04
N LEU A 325 4.52 -11.97 12.77
CA LEU A 325 5.69 -12.64 12.16
C LEU A 325 5.86 -12.40 10.66
N ASN A 326 4.99 -11.64 10.04
CA ASN A 326 4.99 -11.44 8.59
C ASN A 326 5.61 -10.10 8.16
N ASP A 327 5.88 -9.21 9.10
CA ASP A 327 6.39 -7.86 8.84
C ASP A 327 7.84 -7.73 9.33
N LEU A 328 8.72 -7.27 8.45
CA LEU A 328 10.14 -7.07 8.76
C LEU A 328 10.34 -6.03 9.88
N GLY A 329 9.60 -4.92 9.85
CA GLY A 329 9.66 -3.90 10.90
C GLY A 329 9.33 -4.43 12.29
N ASN A 330 8.50 -5.47 12.38
CA ASN A 330 8.21 -6.12 13.64
C ASN A 330 9.41 -6.85 14.26
N ALA A 331 10.30 -7.40 13.42
CA ALA A 331 11.54 -8.01 13.90
C ALA A 331 12.48 -6.95 14.51
N PHE A 332 12.56 -5.76 13.91
CA PHE A 332 13.28 -4.62 14.48
C PHE A 332 12.69 -4.18 15.83
N ILE A 333 11.37 -3.99 15.89
CA ILE A 333 10.68 -3.57 17.12
C ILE A 333 10.86 -4.61 18.23
N TRP A 334 10.62 -5.88 17.92
CA TRP A 334 10.76 -6.95 18.91
C TRP A 334 12.20 -7.04 19.42
N SER A 335 13.20 -6.97 18.53
CA SER A 335 14.61 -7.04 18.90
C SER A 335 15.07 -5.84 19.71
N ALA A 336 14.48 -4.65 19.48
CA ALA A 336 14.75 -3.44 20.26
C ALA A 336 14.53 -3.68 21.75
N PHE A 337 13.35 -4.14 22.12
CA PHE A 337 12.99 -4.41 23.51
C PHE A 337 13.63 -5.68 24.05
N LYS A 338 14.02 -6.61 23.19
CA LYS A 338 14.64 -7.87 23.64
C LYS A 338 16.12 -7.75 23.93
N TYR A 339 16.86 -6.98 23.13
CA TYR A 339 18.32 -7.01 23.16
C TYR A 339 18.99 -5.67 23.47
N TYR A 340 18.33 -4.54 23.25
CA TYR A 340 18.97 -3.24 23.30
C TYR A 340 18.52 -2.36 24.47
N LEU A 341 17.23 -2.36 24.78
CA LEU A 341 16.66 -1.52 25.85
C LEU A 341 16.58 -2.32 27.15
N ARG A 342 17.24 -1.87 28.17
CA ARG A 342 17.35 -2.57 29.46
C ARG A 342 16.89 -1.79 30.66
N GLN A 343 17.12 -0.48 30.63
CA GLN A 343 16.80 0.41 31.75
C GLN A 343 15.45 1.09 31.52
N PRO A 344 14.71 1.47 32.57
CA PRO A 344 13.47 2.24 32.44
C PRO A 344 13.67 3.59 31.76
N THR A 345 14.86 4.18 31.87
CA THR A 345 15.27 5.44 31.23
C THR A 345 15.56 5.31 29.75
N ASP A 346 15.82 4.09 29.27
CA ASP A 346 15.99 3.83 27.85
C ASP A 346 14.73 4.19 27.06
N SER A 347 14.92 4.61 25.84
CA SER A 347 13.85 5.12 25.00
C SER A 347 13.91 4.54 23.59
N TYR A 348 12.74 4.34 22.98
CA TYR A 348 12.61 3.94 21.60
C TYR A 348 11.77 4.97 20.83
N ILE A 349 12.38 5.63 19.87
CA ILE A 349 11.71 6.51 18.91
C ILE A 349 11.64 5.74 17.59
N VAL A 350 10.45 5.34 17.20
CA VAL A 350 10.29 4.47 16.03
C VAL A 350 9.19 4.97 15.12
N TYR A 351 9.51 5.00 13.84
CA TYR A 351 8.52 5.09 12.78
C TYR A 351 7.90 3.73 12.56
N SER A 352 6.58 3.64 12.63
CA SER A 352 5.88 2.37 12.49
C SER A 352 4.45 2.53 12.00
N PRO A 353 3.90 1.57 11.25
CA PRO A 353 2.46 1.48 11.05
C PRO A 353 1.73 1.35 12.39
N VAL A 354 0.62 2.03 12.54
CA VAL A 354 -0.20 2.03 13.76
C VAL A 354 -0.59 0.62 14.21
N LYS A 355 -0.75 -0.31 13.27
CA LYS A 355 -1.15 -1.70 13.56
C LYS A 355 -0.18 -2.43 14.50
N TYR A 356 1.11 -2.07 14.55
CA TYR A 356 2.11 -2.73 15.38
C TYR A 356 1.84 -2.56 16.88
N TRP A 357 1.37 -1.38 17.26
CA TRP A 357 0.90 -1.14 18.61
C TRP A 357 -0.58 -1.54 18.79
N LYS A 358 -1.45 -1.10 17.86
CA LYS A 358 -2.91 -1.18 17.98
C LYS A 358 -3.42 -2.62 17.99
N ALA A 359 -2.92 -3.51 17.11
CA ALA A 359 -3.49 -4.83 16.88
C ALA A 359 -2.49 -5.99 17.01
N GLN A 360 -1.18 -5.73 16.92
CA GLN A 360 -0.16 -6.78 16.98
C GLN A 360 0.53 -6.87 18.33
N HIS A 361 0.32 -5.92 19.21
CA HIS A 361 0.77 -5.91 20.61
C HIS A 361 2.28 -6.11 20.80
N LEU A 362 3.08 -5.64 19.84
CA LEU A 362 4.54 -5.74 19.92
C LEU A 362 5.16 -4.72 20.86
N ILE A 363 4.47 -3.61 21.12
CA ILE A 363 4.91 -2.55 22.01
C ILE A 363 3.97 -2.51 23.21
N ASN A 364 4.46 -2.99 24.36
CA ASN A 364 3.74 -2.98 25.65
C ASN A 364 4.54 -2.08 26.62
N LYS A 365 4.77 -0.85 26.19
CA LYS A 365 5.61 0.12 26.86
C LYS A 365 4.89 1.45 27.03
N ASN A 366 5.37 2.29 27.94
CA ASN A 366 4.77 3.57 28.23
C ASN A 366 4.97 4.55 27.06
N PHE A 367 3.88 5.10 26.56
CA PHE A 367 3.87 6.11 25.50
C PHE A 367 4.14 7.49 26.09
N ILE A 368 5.18 8.15 25.64
CA ILE A 368 5.55 9.49 26.09
C ILE A 368 4.93 10.55 25.17
N LYS A 369 5.25 10.49 23.88
CA LYS A 369 4.84 11.49 22.90
C LYS A 369 5.00 10.92 21.50
N GLY A 370 4.31 11.51 20.51
CA GLY A 370 4.48 11.12 19.12
C GLY A 370 3.60 11.92 18.19
N PHE A 371 3.74 11.63 16.91
CA PHE A 371 2.89 12.19 15.86
C PHE A 371 2.58 11.14 14.79
N ALA A 372 1.46 11.33 14.13
CA ALA A 372 1.00 10.50 13.04
C ALA A 372 0.96 11.28 11.73
N PHE A 373 1.15 10.60 10.61
CA PHE A 373 1.10 11.21 9.29
C PHE A 373 0.71 10.21 8.20
N ASN A 374 0.32 10.75 7.04
CA ASN A 374 -0.13 9.92 5.92
C ASN A 374 1.05 9.22 5.23
N ARG A 375 0.96 7.90 5.08
CA ARG A 375 1.96 7.07 4.39
C ARG A 375 2.20 7.47 2.93
N LYS A 376 1.26 8.18 2.28
CA LYS A 376 1.44 8.62 0.88
C LYS A 376 2.76 9.39 0.69
N HIS A 377 3.24 10.09 1.73
CA HIS A 377 4.51 10.82 1.71
C HIS A 377 5.75 9.93 1.71
N PHE A 378 5.60 8.62 1.89
CA PHE A 378 6.61 7.62 1.56
C PHE A 378 6.47 7.13 0.11
N HIS A 379 5.92 7.97 -0.77
CA HIS A 379 5.69 7.70 -2.19
C HIS A 379 4.88 6.42 -2.45
N THR A 380 3.95 6.12 -1.58
CA THR A 380 2.98 5.04 -1.78
C THR A 380 1.67 5.62 -2.34
N ASN A 381 1.02 4.87 -3.22
CA ASN A 381 -0.26 5.30 -3.81
C ASN A 381 -1.46 5.13 -2.86
N ILE A 382 -1.20 4.84 -1.58
CA ILE A 382 -2.25 4.43 -0.66
C ILE A 382 -2.17 5.26 0.60
N ASP A 383 -3.30 5.87 0.92
CA ASP A 383 -3.50 6.52 2.19
C ASP A 383 -3.49 5.48 3.31
N ALA A 384 -2.55 5.63 4.22
CA ALA A 384 -2.47 4.86 5.45
C ALA A 384 -1.73 5.70 6.51
N CYS A 385 -1.75 5.26 7.74
CA CYS A 385 -1.08 5.98 8.82
C CYS A 385 0.26 5.34 9.18
N ILE A 386 1.25 6.19 9.25
CA ILE A 386 2.50 5.94 9.97
C ILE A 386 2.49 6.81 11.21
N MET A 387 2.99 6.29 12.32
CA MET A 387 3.29 7.10 13.50
C MET A 387 4.79 7.06 13.79
N CYS A 388 5.32 8.19 14.22
CA CYS A 388 6.61 8.29 14.90
C CYS A 388 6.34 8.53 16.37
N ALA A 389 6.73 7.59 17.21
CA ALA A 389 6.38 7.61 18.63
C ALA A 389 7.60 7.33 19.52
N LEU A 390 7.68 8.09 20.60
CA LEU A 390 8.64 7.91 21.68
C LEU A 390 8.01 7.05 22.77
N TRP A 391 8.62 5.92 23.02
CA TRP A 391 8.28 4.96 24.07
C TRP A 391 9.40 4.93 25.13
N SER A 392 9.07 4.95 26.41
CA SER A 392 10.03 4.57 27.43
C SER A 392 10.08 3.04 27.56
N ASN A 393 11.17 2.50 28.12
CA ASN A 393 11.27 1.05 28.34
C ASN A 393 10.50 0.58 29.60
N GLU A 394 9.67 1.41 30.17
CA GLU A 394 8.77 1.02 31.25
C GLU A 394 7.55 0.24 30.72
N ASP A 395 7.25 -0.88 31.36
CA ASP A 395 6.10 -1.70 30.96
C ASP A 395 4.79 -0.96 31.26
N ALA A 396 3.90 -0.92 30.26
CA ALA A 396 2.59 -0.33 30.38
C ALA A 396 1.59 -1.03 29.46
N ASP A 397 0.41 -1.34 29.98
CA ASP A 397 -0.72 -1.84 29.19
C ASP A 397 -1.68 -0.69 28.89
N LEU A 398 -1.33 0.10 27.88
CA LEU A 398 -2.12 1.22 27.45
C LEU A 398 -3.23 0.75 26.49
N SER A 399 -4.48 0.97 26.88
CA SER A 399 -5.64 0.68 26.04
C SER A 399 -5.92 1.77 25.00
N HIS A 400 -5.32 2.94 25.20
CA HIS A 400 -5.60 4.15 24.41
C HIS A 400 -4.40 5.10 24.39
N ILE A 401 -4.13 5.70 23.24
CA ILE A 401 -3.17 6.80 23.08
C ILE A 401 -3.80 7.97 22.33
N LYS A 402 -3.34 9.18 22.62
CA LYS A 402 -3.64 10.40 21.84
C LYS A 402 -2.38 10.88 21.19
N ILE A 403 -2.43 11.14 19.89
CA ILE A 403 -1.28 11.50 19.08
C ILE A 403 -1.63 12.64 18.14
N ASP A 404 -0.74 13.58 17.94
CA ASP A 404 -0.93 14.68 17.00
C ASP A 404 -0.82 14.16 15.56
N ALA A 405 -1.67 14.65 14.67
CA ALA A 405 -1.66 14.30 13.26
C ALA A 405 -1.10 15.44 12.42
N PHE A 406 -0.23 15.13 11.48
CA PHE A 406 0.37 16.10 10.57
C PHE A 406 0.27 15.64 9.12
N ASP A 407 0.12 16.59 8.19
CA ASP A 407 0.23 16.35 6.77
C ASP A 407 1.19 17.37 6.14
N ILE A 408 1.79 17.03 5.01
CA ILE A 408 2.64 17.94 4.24
C ILE A 408 1.82 18.50 3.09
N LYS A 409 1.74 19.84 3.01
CA LYS A 409 1.14 20.55 1.89
C LYS A 409 2.22 21.25 1.07
N ASN A 410 2.06 21.22 -0.26
CA ASN A 410 3.03 21.83 -1.20
C ASN A 410 4.48 21.34 -0.98
N ASP A 411 4.64 20.08 -0.65
CA ASP A 411 5.92 19.36 -0.44
C ASP A 411 6.82 19.87 0.70
N ILE A 412 6.46 20.97 1.36
CA ILE A 412 7.33 21.63 2.35
C ILE A 412 6.58 21.95 3.64
N LEU A 413 5.32 22.38 3.55
CA LEU A 413 4.60 22.92 4.70
C LEU A 413 3.98 21.82 5.55
N LEU A 414 4.48 21.65 6.76
CA LEU A 414 3.89 20.76 7.76
C LEU A 414 2.64 21.41 8.38
N VAL A 415 1.50 20.79 8.21
CA VAL A 415 0.20 21.27 8.72
C VAL A 415 -0.30 20.32 9.80
N ASN A 416 -0.74 20.87 10.92
CA ASN A 416 -1.39 20.11 11.99
C ASN A 416 -2.83 19.81 11.58
N GLU A 417 -3.19 18.53 11.48
CA GLU A 417 -4.54 18.01 11.14
C GLU A 417 -5.36 17.66 12.41
N GLY A 418 -4.86 18.04 13.60
CA GLY A 418 -5.53 17.78 14.86
C GLY A 418 -4.97 16.59 15.62
N LYS A 419 -5.76 16.07 16.58
CA LYS A 419 -5.37 14.93 17.42
C LYS A 419 -6.15 13.69 17.04
N LEU A 420 -5.43 12.58 16.90
CA LEU A 420 -6.01 11.26 16.71
C LEU A 420 -6.09 10.54 18.05
N SER A 421 -7.26 9.95 18.28
CA SER A 421 -7.52 9.02 19.39
C SER A 421 -7.41 7.61 18.82
N ILE A 422 -6.50 6.82 19.34
CA ILE A 422 -6.22 5.47 18.85
C ILE A 422 -6.43 4.49 19.98
N ASP A 423 -7.40 3.60 19.82
CA ASP A 423 -7.72 2.56 20.78
C ASP A 423 -7.07 1.23 20.41
N ARG A 424 -6.62 0.50 21.41
CA ARG A 424 -6.02 -0.83 21.24
C ARG A 424 -7.09 -1.88 21.00
N ILE A 425 -6.82 -2.83 20.11
CA ILE A 425 -7.69 -3.97 19.78
C ILE A 425 -7.13 -5.22 20.43
N TYR A 426 -7.93 -5.91 21.21
CA TYR A 426 -7.54 -7.13 21.93
C TYR A 426 -8.00 -8.40 21.20
N SER A 427 -9.10 -8.32 20.46
CA SER A 427 -9.68 -9.45 19.74
C SER A 427 -9.77 -9.16 18.24
N LEU A 428 -9.10 -9.98 17.45
CA LEU A 428 -9.14 -9.86 15.99
C LEU A 428 -10.47 -10.41 15.46
N TYR A 429 -11.15 -9.64 14.65
CA TYR A 429 -12.45 -10.03 14.09
C TYR A 429 -12.41 -11.35 13.32
N SER A 430 -11.31 -11.65 12.62
CA SER A 430 -11.13 -12.90 11.90
C SER A 430 -11.03 -14.14 12.79
N GLN A 431 -10.65 -13.98 14.05
CA GLN A 431 -10.57 -15.10 15.00
C GLN A 431 -11.93 -15.44 15.61
N ILE A 432 -12.78 -14.45 15.81
CA ILE A 432 -14.04 -14.57 16.51
C ILE A 432 -15.22 -14.75 15.55
N TYR A 433 -15.28 -13.90 14.52
CA TYR A 433 -16.46 -13.86 13.65
C TYR A 433 -16.42 -14.84 12.48
N TYR A 434 -15.24 -15.37 12.10
CA TYR A 434 -15.18 -16.34 11.02
C TYR A 434 -15.85 -17.64 11.42
N ASP A 435 -16.77 -18.06 10.59
CA ASP A 435 -17.40 -19.36 10.72
C ASP A 435 -16.50 -20.44 10.10
N LYS A 436 -15.87 -21.24 10.97
CA LYS A 436 -14.94 -22.30 10.57
C LYS A 436 -15.60 -23.69 10.58
N ARG A 437 -16.91 -23.77 10.73
CA ARG A 437 -17.61 -25.04 10.67
C ARG A 437 -17.37 -25.72 9.33
N ILE A 438 -17.06 -27.00 9.37
CA ILE A 438 -16.95 -27.86 8.19
C ILE A 438 -18.28 -28.56 8.01
N PHE A 439 -18.86 -28.46 6.84
CA PHE A 439 -20.09 -29.12 6.47
C PHE A 439 -19.80 -30.08 5.32
N ASP A 440 -19.96 -31.38 5.56
CA ASP A 440 -19.60 -32.44 4.60
C ASP A 440 -20.72 -32.70 3.60
N ASP A 441 -21.95 -32.27 3.90
CA ASP A 441 -23.11 -32.60 3.13
C ASP A 441 -23.32 -31.67 1.94
N ASP A 442 -23.58 -32.23 0.82
CA ASP A 442 -24.19 -31.58 -0.35
C ASP A 442 -23.34 -30.49 -1.02
N VAL A 443 -22.01 -30.65 -0.98
CA VAL A 443 -21.10 -29.70 -1.69
C VAL A 443 -21.34 -29.89 -3.21
N ARG A 444 -21.96 -28.87 -3.82
CA ARG A 444 -22.13 -28.83 -5.28
C ARG A 444 -20.99 -28.05 -5.90
N GLN A 445 -20.32 -28.70 -6.85
CA GLN A 445 -19.36 -27.99 -7.69
C GLN A 445 -20.12 -27.26 -8.79
N GLY A 446 -20.27 -25.95 -8.69
CA GLY A 446 -20.70 -25.09 -9.79
C GLY A 446 -19.50 -24.44 -10.44
N VAL A 447 -19.46 -24.38 -11.76
CA VAL A 447 -18.53 -23.50 -12.46
C VAL A 447 -19.27 -22.20 -12.72
N LEU A 448 -18.80 -21.12 -12.13
CA LEU A 448 -19.35 -19.79 -12.38
C LEU A 448 -18.79 -19.29 -13.71
N ILE A 449 -19.68 -19.04 -14.66
CA ILE A 449 -19.32 -18.46 -15.94
C ILE A 449 -19.26 -16.95 -15.76
N GLY A 450 -18.12 -16.32 -16.09
CA GLY A 450 -17.99 -14.88 -16.19
C GLY A 450 -17.90 -14.12 -14.84
N LEU A 451 -17.49 -14.77 -13.75
CA LEU A 451 -17.18 -14.06 -12.50
C LEU A 451 -15.79 -13.43 -12.58
N ASN A 452 -15.78 -12.15 -12.89
CA ASN A 452 -14.60 -11.31 -12.66
C ASN A 452 -14.25 -11.36 -11.16
N GLY A 453 -13.13 -11.97 -10.82
CA GLY A 453 -12.69 -12.13 -9.44
C GLY A 453 -12.34 -13.57 -9.05
N LEU A 454 -12.81 -14.56 -9.80
CA LEU A 454 -12.34 -15.94 -9.69
C LEU A 454 -11.17 -16.23 -10.65
N GLU A 455 -10.99 -15.41 -11.67
CA GLU A 455 -9.80 -15.44 -12.51
C GLU A 455 -8.63 -14.80 -11.79
N LYS A 456 -7.56 -15.56 -11.63
CA LYS A 456 -6.27 -14.97 -11.30
C LYS A 456 -5.73 -14.23 -12.53
N PHE A 457 -4.81 -13.32 -12.29
CA PHE A 457 -4.11 -12.50 -13.29
C PHE A 457 -3.48 -13.30 -14.44
N ASP A 458 -3.34 -14.64 -14.30
CA ASP A 458 -2.86 -15.58 -15.31
C ASP A 458 -3.98 -16.28 -16.10
N GLY A 459 -5.21 -15.81 -15.97
CA GLY A 459 -6.39 -16.40 -16.63
C GLY A 459 -6.82 -17.78 -16.10
N LYS A 460 -6.19 -18.26 -15.03
CA LYS A 460 -6.53 -19.58 -14.46
C LYS A 460 -7.55 -19.47 -13.35
N ILE A 461 -8.66 -20.13 -13.50
CA ILE A 461 -9.64 -20.33 -12.42
C ILE A 461 -9.00 -21.30 -11.41
N ARG A 462 -8.56 -20.80 -10.26
CA ARG A 462 -7.85 -21.62 -9.27
C ARG A 462 -8.77 -22.35 -8.30
N ASN A 463 -9.95 -21.83 -8.02
CA ASN A 463 -10.91 -22.46 -7.15
C ASN A 463 -12.25 -22.58 -7.86
N LYS A 464 -12.71 -23.80 -8.02
CA LYS A 464 -14.11 -24.03 -8.37
C LYS A 464 -14.96 -23.61 -7.18
N PRO A 465 -15.99 -22.79 -7.35
CA PRO A 465 -16.88 -22.45 -6.26
C PRO A 465 -17.57 -23.72 -5.77
N LEU A 466 -17.50 -23.92 -4.45
CA LEU A 466 -18.18 -25.01 -3.79
C LEU A 466 -19.50 -24.47 -3.22
N TYR A 467 -20.61 -24.99 -3.71
CA TYR A 467 -21.92 -24.71 -3.18
C TYR A 467 -22.43 -25.91 -2.43
N ASN A 468 -23.04 -25.66 -1.29
CA ASN A 468 -24.01 -26.58 -0.75
C ASN A 468 -25.36 -25.86 -0.61
N LYS A 469 -26.46 -26.61 -0.39
CA LYS A 469 -27.82 -26.05 -0.35
C LYS A 469 -28.00 -24.96 0.71
N ASN A 470 -27.17 -24.93 1.75
CA ASN A 470 -27.25 -23.99 2.88
C ASN A 470 -26.30 -22.80 2.71
N VAL A 471 -25.48 -22.76 1.66
CA VAL A 471 -24.56 -21.65 1.42
C VAL A 471 -25.28 -20.53 0.69
N VAL A 472 -25.27 -19.34 1.30
CA VAL A 472 -25.77 -18.09 0.71
C VAL A 472 -24.71 -17.47 -0.16
N GLY A 473 -23.48 -17.40 0.33
CA GLY A 473 -22.35 -16.83 -0.36
C GLY A 473 -21.05 -16.96 0.42
N TYR A 474 -20.02 -16.25 -0.05
CA TYR A 474 -18.72 -16.18 0.59
C TYR A 474 -18.38 -14.73 0.89
N LEU A 475 -18.08 -14.42 2.15
CA LEU A 475 -17.58 -13.10 2.55
C LEU A 475 -16.06 -13.11 2.54
N ILE A 476 -15.48 -12.34 1.64
CA ILE A 476 -14.05 -12.07 1.64
C ILE A 476 -13.80 -11.02 2.72
N ALA A 477 -13.07 -11.41 3.75
CA ALA A 477 -12.76 -10.55 4.86
C ALA A 477 -11.23 -10.50 5.03
N ASN A 478 -10.58 -9.60 4.32
CA ASN A 478 -9.13 -9.45 4.39
C ASN A 478 -8.66 -8.93 5.76
N THR A 479 -7.60 -8.18 5.84
CA THR A 479 -6.95 -7.73 7.08
C THR A 479 -7.89 -6.94 8.02
N SER A 480 -7.51 -6.83 9.27
CA SER A 480 -8.22 -5.98 10.25
C SER A 480 -8.11 -4.49 9.93
N GLY A 481 -7.00 -4.06 9.31
CA GLY A 481 -6.77 -2.66 8.95
C GLY A 481 -7.35 -2.29 7.58
N PHE A 482 -7.34 -0.99 7.32
CA PHE A 482 -7.73 -0.41 6.03
C PHE A 482 -6.53 0.13 5.24
N ASP A 483 -5.33 -0.26 5.63
CA ASP A 483 -4.05 0.11 5.02
C ASP A 483 -3.69 -0.71 3.78
N ASN A 484 -4.50 -1.73 3.47
CA ASN A 484 -4.32 -2.53 2.27
C ASN A 484 -4.77 -1.74 1.02
N PRO A 485 -3.93 -1.73 -0.06
CA PRO A 485 -4.29 -1.17 -1.36
C PRO A 485 -5.51 -1.80 -2.00
N ASP A 486 -5.79 -3.02 -1.64
CA ASP A 486 -7.00 -3.66 -2.08
C ASP A 486 -8.21 -3.00 -1.40
N LEU A 487 -8.72 -1.96 -2.04
CA LEU A 487 -9.97 -1.27 -1.68
C LEU A 487 -11.16 -2.23 -1.59
N ASN A 488 -10.93 -3.45 -1.95
CA ASN A 488 -11.88 -4.53 -2.10
C ASN A 488 -11.88 -5.49 -0.91
N SER A 489 -11.35 -5.10 0.22
CA SER A 489 -11.52 -5.86 1.45
C SER A 489 -12.98 -5.84 1.89
N GLY A 490 -13.67 -6.96 1.73
CA GLY A 490 -15.08 -7.10 2.09
C GLY A 490 -16.01 -7.19 0.90
N PHE A 491 -15.85 -8.27 0.11
CA PHE A 491 -16.81 -8.65 -0.92
C PHE A 491 -17.71 -9.75 -0.42
N LEU A 492 -18.98 -9.67 -0.81
CA LEU A 492 -19.85 -10.84 -0.86
C LEU A 492 -19.85 -11.37 -2.29
N ILE A 493 -19.56 -12.62 -2.45
CA ILE A 493 -19.53 -13.29 -3.75
C ILE A 493 -20.30 -14.62 -3.73
N GLY A 494 -20.75 -15.06 -4.89
CA GLY A 494 -21.48 -16.32 -5.06
C GLY A 494 -20.63 -17.59 -4.97
N GLY A 495 -19.32 -17.48 -4.77
CA GLY A 495 -18.41 -18.62 -4.68
C GLY A 495 -17.18 -18.32 -3.87
N ARG A 496 -16.39 -19.35 -3.56
CA ARG A 496 -15.16 -19.18 -2.81
C ARG A 496 -14.10 -18.47 -3.65
N TYR A 497 -13.54 -17.40 -3.10
CA TYR A 497 -12.36 -16.75 -3.62
C TYR A 497 -11.11 -17.23 -2.86
N ASP A 498 -9.95 -17.21 -3.54
CA ASP A 498 -8.66 -17.58 -2.94
C ASP A 498 -8.16 -16.44 -2.03
N GLY A 499 -8.65 -16.41 -0.81
CA GLY A 499 -8.31 -15.35 0.16
C GLY A 499 -8.86 -15.65 1.54
N ASN A 500 -8.59 -14.76 2.47
CA ASN A 500 -9.11 -14.85 3.83
C ASN A 500 -10.60 -14.51 3.85
N GLY A 501 -11.42 -15.49 4.16
CA GLY A 501 -12.84 -15.31 4.26
C GLY A 501 -13.53 -16.55 4.81
N PHE A 502 -14.85 -16.55 4.75
CA PHE A 502 -15.67 -17.67 5.24
C PHE A 502 -17.00 -17.74 4.51
N TYR A 503 -17.61 -18.92 4.52
CA TYR A 503 -18.93 -19.10 3.97
C TYR A 503 -20.00 -18.44 4.83
N VAL A 504 -20.91 -17.72 4.15
CA VAL A 504 -22.13 -17.17 4.71
C VAL A 504 -23.25 -18.17 4.44
N ARG A 505 -23.95 -18.59 5.47
CA ARG A 505 -24.95 -19.64 5.44
C ARG A 505 -26.35 -19.13 5.77
N GLU A 506 -27.35 -19.88 5.41
CA GLU A 506 -28.73 -19.53 5.71
C GLU A 506 -29.00 -19.37 7.22
N ASP A 507 -28.30 -20.14 8.05
CA ASP A 507 -28.43 -20.10 9.51
C ASP A 507 -27.66 -18.97 10.22
N ASN A 508 -26.76 -18.27 9.51
CA ASN A 508 -25.90 -17.26 10.13
C ASN A 508 -25.75 -15.94 9.35
N TYR A 509 -26.32 -15.84 8.16
CA TYR A 509 -26.00 -14.74 7.26
C TYR A 509 -26.30 -13.36 7.88
N LEU A 510 -27.43 -13.20 8.58
CA LEU A 510 -27.77 -11.93 9.21
C LEU A 510 -26.74 -11.51 10.24
N GLU A 511 -26.23 -12.43 11.05
CA GLU A 511 -25.19 -12.15 12.05
C GLU A 511 -23.85 -11.77 11.43
N LYS A 512 -23.61 -12.16 10.16
CA LYS A 512 -22.35 -11.87 9.45
C LYS A 512 -22.38 -10.56 8.67
N LEU A 513 -23.55 -10.00 8.38
CA LEU A 513 -23.68 -8.74 7.65
C LEU A 513 -23.04 -7.53 8.36
N PRO A 514 -23.06 -7.36 9.69
CA PRO A 514 -22.31 -6.31 10.35
C PRO A 514 -20.82 -6.31 10.03
N MET A 515 -20.21 -7.49 9.79
CA MET A 515 -18.80 -7.60 9.39
C MET A 515 -18.58 -7.10 7.96
N PHE A 516 -19.49 -7.41 7.06
CA PHE A 516 -19.49 -6.84 5.71
C PHE A 516 -19.62 -5.31 5.79
N CYS A 517 -20.58 -4.81 6.57
CA CYS A 517 -20.76 -3.38 6.78
C CYS A 517 -19.50 -2.71 7.36
N ALA A 518 -18.86 -3.32 8.36
CA ALA A 518 -17.61 -2.80 8.93
C ALA A 518 -16.48 -2.73 7.90
N SER A 519 -16.39 -3.72 7.02
CA SER A 519 -15.38 -3.73 5.94
C SER A 519 -15.57 -2.60 4.94
N ARG A 520 -16.77 -2.00 4.87
CA ARG A 520 -17.09 -0.90 3.95
C ARG A 520 -16.85 0.50 4.52
N TYR A 521 -16.44 0.61 5.79
CA TYR A 521 -16.31 1.90 6.47
C TYR A 521 -15.45 2.92 5.68
N ILE A 522 -14.26 2.54 5.27
CA ILE A 522 -13.32 3.42 4.55
C ILE A 522 -13.82 3.80 3.16
N THR A 523 -14.69 3.01 2.54
CA THR A 523 -15.29 3.36 1.24
C THR A 523 -16.02 4.70 1.31
N TYR A 524 -16.64 4.98 2.44
CA TYR A 524 -17.46 6.16 2.66
C TYR A 524 -16.76 7.25 3.48
N ASN A 525 -15.70 6.89 4.23
CA ASN A 525 -14.93 7.78 5.11
C ASN A 525 -13.47 7.78 4.67
N ARG A 526 -13.16 8.59 3.65
CA ARG A 526 -11.90 8.50 2.88
C ARG A 526 -10.71 9.22 3.49
N GLU A 527 -10.90 9.99 4.55
CA GLU A 527 -9.79 10.72 5.17
C GLU A 527 -8.70 9.74 5.63
N TRP A 528 -7.46 10.10 5.40
CA TRP A 528 -6.34 9.25 5.82
C TRP A 528 -6.30 9.04 7.34
N THR A 529 -6.79 10.01 8.11
CA THR A 529 -6.91 9.95 9.56
C THR A 529 -7.86 8.85 10.02
N GLU A 530 -8.93 8.58 9.27
CA GLU A 530 -9.84 7.45 9.55
C GLU A 530 -9.15 6.11 9.29
N ARG A 531 -8.37 5.99 8.23
CA ARG A 531 -7.56 4.78 7.96
C ARG A 531 -6.49 4.57 9.03
N ALA A 532 -6.02 5.65 9.64
CA ALA A 532 -5.05 5.63 10.69
C ALA A 532 -5.57 5.01 11.97
N ARG A 533 -6.71 5.51 12.41
CA ARG A 533 -7.25 5.24 13.75
C ARG A 533 -8.25 4.09 13.80
N ILE A 534 -8.92 3.79 12.69
CA ILE A 534 -9.99 2.78 12.67
C ILE A 534 -9.49 1.47 12.09
N MET A 535 -9.79 0.38 12.78
CA MET A 535 -9.59 -0.99 12.32
C MET A 535 -10.82 -1.83 12.67
N LYS A 536 -10.98 -2.95 11.98
CA LYS A 536 -12.00 -3.94 12.30
C LYS A 536 -11.60 -4.71 13.56
N SER A 537 -12.53 -4.90 14.49
CA SER A 537 -12.30 -5.48 15.79
C SER A 537 -13.41 -6.47 16.17
N ALA A 538 -13.14 -7.33 17.12
CA ALA A 538 -14.12 -8.19 17.77
C ALA A 538 -14.14 -8.01 19.28
N ASP A 539 -13.64 -6.88 19.81
CA ASP A 539 -13.61 -6.64 21.25
C ASP A 539 -15.02 -6.59 21.88
N GLY A 540 -16.05 -6.24 21.10
CA GLY A 540 -17.44 -6.23 21.53
C GLY A 540 -18.24 -7.50 21.22
N ALA A 541 -17.58 -8.58 20.78
CA ALA A 541 -18.26 -9.78 20.26
C ALA A 541 -19.19 -10.45 21.27
N ASP A 542 -18.79 -10.60 22.52
CA ASP A 542 -19.63 -11.26 23.55
C ASP A 542 -20.94 -10.50 23.76
N ARG A 543 -20.87 -9.18 23.85
CA ARG A 543 -22.05 -8.33 23.96
C ARG A 543 -22.92 -8.41 22.69
N PHE A 544 -22.29 -8.39 21.53
CA PHE A 544 -22.98 -8.52 20.24
C PHE A 544 -23.78 -9.82 20.17
N PHE A 545 -23.14 -10.97 20.41
CA PHE A 545 -23.82 -12.25 20.34
C PHE A 545 -24.93 -12.42 21.40
N ALA A 546 -24.73 -11.88 22.60
CA ALA A 546 -25.75 -11.86 23.60
C ALA A 546 -27.00 -11.04 23.18
N ASP A 547 -26.76 -9.86 22.61
CA ASP A 547 -27.84 -8.97 22.16
C ASP A 547 -28.52 -9.49 20.85
N VAL A 548 -27.80 -10.21 19.99
CA VAL A 548 -28.41 -10.95 18.86
C VAL A 548 -29.32 -12.06 19.39
N LYS A 549 -28.83 -12.88 20.32
CA LYS A 549 -29.60 -14.01 20.89
C LYS A 549 -30.86 -13.52 21.62
N SER A 550 -30.82 -12.38 22.26
CA SER A 550 -32.00 -11.79 22.92
C SER A 550 -33.00 -11.13 21.97
N GLY A 551 -32.64 -11.01 20.65
CA GLY A 551 -33.45 -10.31 19.65
C GLY A 551 -33.34 -8.79 19.66
N LYS A 552 -32.57 -8.21 20.56
CA LYS A 552 -32.39 -6.75 20.70
C LYS A 552 -31.84 -6.11 19.41
N LEU A 553 -31.02 -6.83 18.66
CA LEU A 553 -30.40 -6.37 17.44
C LEU A 553 -31.16 -6.73 16.15
N ASN A 554 -32.34 -7.35 16.23
CA ASN A 554 -33.05 -7.80 15.03
C ASN A 554 -33.23 -6.68 13.98
N GLN A 555 -33.63 -5.48 14.41
CA GLN A 555 -33.80 -4.35 13.48
C GLN A 555 -32.48 -3.86 12.91
N PHE A 556 -31.40 -3.86 13.68
CA PHE A 556 -30.07 -3.52 13.20
C PHE A 556 -29.56 -4.51 12.16
N LEU A 557 -29.73 -5.81 12.38
CA LEU A 557 -29.34 -6.84 11.40
C LEU A 557 -30.13 -6.67 10.09
N LEU A 558 -31.41 -6.34 10.17
CA LEU A 558 -32.23 -6.05 8.98
C LEU A 558 -31.77 -4.76 8.27
N LYS A 559 -31.36 -3.74 8.99
CA LYS A 559 -30.73 -2.55 8.38
C LYS A 559 -29.42 -2.88 7.69
N CYS A 560 -28.59 -3.76 8.27
CA CYS A 560 -27.40 -4.27 7.59
C CYS A 560 -27.76 -5.06 6.33
N LEU A 561 -28.87 -5.77 6.32
CA LEU A 561 -29.39 -6.46 5.14
C LEU A 561 -29.83 -5.49 4.05
N VAL A 562 -30.55 -4.41 4.40
CA VAL A 562 -30.90 -3.34 3.45
C VAL A 562 -29.64 -2.77 2.81
N PHE A 563 -28.65 -2.38 3.62
CA PHE A 563 -27.39 -1.89 3.11
C PHE A 563 -26.72 -2.90 2.18
N THR A 564 -26.68 -4.17 2.58
CA THR A 564 -26.05 -5.24 1.80
C THR A 564 -26.72 -5.42 0.43
N CYS A 565 -28.05 -5.36 0.36
CA CYS A 565 -28.77 -5.49 -0.91
C CYS A 565 -28.40 -4.39 -1.91
N PHE A 566 -28.03 -3.22 -1.45
CA PHE A 566 -27.75 -2.05 -2.29
C PHE A 566 -26.27 -1.68 -2.42
N GLU A 567 -25.39 -2.31 -1.63
CA GLU A 567 -23.94 -2.05 -1.68
C GLU A 567 -23.30 -2.69 -2.91
N MET A 568 -22.52 -1.88 -3.63
CA MET A 568 -21.86 -2.30 -4.87
C MET A 568 -20.82 -3.41 -4.71
N GLN A 569 -20.36 -3.67 -3.48
CA GLN A 569 -19.45 -4.79 -3.18
C GLN A 569 -20.19 -6.06 -2.73
N ASN A 570 -21.50 -6.04 -2.78
CA ASN A 570 -22.29 -7.25 -2.83
C ASN A 570 -22.28 -7.81 -4.26
N HIS A 571 -21.19 -8.51 -4.59
CA HIS A 571 -20.98 -9.13 -5.90
C HIS A 571 -21.73 -10.45 -6.06
N MET A 572 -22.71 -10.70 -5.20
CA MET A 572 -23.61 -11.85 -5.37
C MET A 572 -24.33 -11.74 -6.70
N ARG A 573 -24.36 -12.86 -7.44
CA ARG A 573 -24.99 -12.96 -8.76
C ARG A 573 -25.85 -14.21 -8.82
N SER A 574 -26.90 -14.12 -9.60
CA SER A 574 -27.50 -15.30 -10.17
C SER A 574 -26.81 -15.67 -11.49
N PHE A 575 -26.72 -16.94 -11.78
CA PHE A 575 -26.03 -17.45 -12.97
C PHE A 575 -26.52 -18.85 -13.35
N GLN A 576 -26.23 -19.23 -14.57
CA GLN A 576 -26.41 -20.63 -15.02
C GLN A 576 -25.10 -21.38 -14.79
N GLY A 577 -25.15 -22.45 -13.98
CA GLY A 577 -24.00 -23.32 -13.76
C GLY A 577 -23.71 -24.21 -14.96
N THR A 578 -22.55 -24.87 -14.99
CA THR A 578 -22.18 -25.89 -16.01
C THR A 578 -23.03 -27.14 -15.92
N ASP A 579 -23.77 -27.34 -14.84
CA ASP A 579 -24.78 -28.36 -14.63
C ASP A 579 -26.15 -27.96 -15.21
N ASN A 580 -26.21 -26.85 -15.96
CA ASN A 580 -27.40 -26.25 -16.53
C ASN A 580 -28.48 -25.80 -15.53
N ARG A 581 -28.15 -25.73 -14.24
CA ARG A 581 -29.04 -25.18 -13.22
C ARG A 581 -28.84 -23.69 -13.07
N PHE A 582 -29.93 -22.97 -12.77
CA PHE A 582 -29.86 -21.59 -12.36
C PHE A 582 -29.63 -21.50 -10.83
N TYR A 583 -28.61 -20.73 -10.45
CA TYR A 583 -28.32 -20.41 -9.07
C TYR A 583 -28.77 -18.98 -8.78
N ARG A 584 -29.60 -18.84 -7.75
CA ARG A 584 -30.22 -17.57 -7.41
C ARG A 584 -29.33 -16.72 -6.49
N ASN A 585 -29.42 -15.39 -6.65
CA ASN A 585 -28.88 -14.46 -5.69
C ASN A 585 -29.86 -14.33 -4.50
N GLU A 586 -29.49 -14.81 -3.33
CA GLU A 586 -30.34 -14.77 -2.13
C GLU A 586 -30.26 -13.43 -1.39
N LEU A 587 -29.27 -12.57 -1.68
CA LEU A 587 -29.08 -11.27 -1.04
C LEU A 587 -29.45 -10.12 -1.98
N CYS A 588 -30.60 -10.21 -2.61
CA CYS A 588 -31.17 -9.17 -3.46
C CYS A 588 -32.70 -9.09 -3.28
N LEU A 589 -33.30 -8.05 -3.88
CA LEU A 589 -34.73 -7.77 -3.79
C LEU A 589 -35.51 -8.12 -5.07
N ASP A 590 -34.87 -8.74 -6.03
CA ASP A 590 -35.54 -9.25 -7.20
C ASP A 590 -36.28 -10.54 -6.86
N THR A 591 -37.58 -10.49 -6.87
CA THR A 591 -38.48 -11.62 -6.57
C THR A 591 -39.14 -12.24 -7.83
N THR A 592 -38.66 -11.90 -9.02
CA THR A 592 -39.21 -12.40 -10.29
C THR A 592 -39.22 -13.92 -10.34
N ASN A 593 -38.15 -14.55 -9.85
CA ASN A 593 -38.00 -16.00 -9.80
C ASN A 593 -38.28 -16.61 -8.41
N GLY A 594 -39.11 -15.96 -7.63
CA GLY A 594 -39.50 -16.36 -6.29
C GLY A 594 -38.83 -15.55 -5.18
N GLU A 595 -39.30 -15.76 -3.98
CA GLU A 595 -38.85 -15.04 -2.81
C GLU A 595 -37.38 -15.38 -2.47
N THR A 596 -36.54 -14.33 -2.28
CA THR A 596 -35.15 -14.47 -1.82
C THR A 596 -35.09 -14.41 -0.29
N LEU A 597 -33.99 -14.86 0.32
CA LEU A 597 -33.79 -14.71 1.77
C LEU A 597 -33.90 -13.25 2.20
N ALA A 598 -33.29 -12.35 1.44
CA ALA A 598 -33.38 -10.92 1.74
C ALA A 598 -34.80 -10.38 1.68
N SER A 599 -35.54 -10.71 0.63
CA SER A 599 -36.94 -10.26 0.49
C SER A 599 -37.87 -10.86 1.53
N ARG A 600 -37.61 -12.10 1.99
CA ARG A 600 -38.34 -12.75 3.06
C ARG A 600 -38.14 -12.06 4.41
N ASP A 601 -36.89 -11.86 4.78
CA ASP A 601 -36.55 -11.39 6.11
C ASP A 601 -36.81 -9.88 6.27
N LEU A 602 -36.67 -9.10 5.20
CA LEU A 602 -36.98 -7.67 5.20
C LEU A 602 -38.47 -7.34 5.43
N LYS A 603 -39.39 -8.32 5.32
CA LYS A 603 -40.78 -8.14 5.73
C LYS A 603 -40.92 -7.80 7.23
N ASN A 604 -39.93 -8.17 8.02
CA ASN A 604 -39.87 -7.88 9.47
C ASN A 604 -39.18 -6.53 9.79
N LEU A 605 -38.73 -5.80 8.79
CA LEU A 605 -38.12 -4.48 8.98
C LEU A 605 -39.19 -3.45 9.36
N LYS A 606 -38.92 -2.67 10.40
CA LYS A 606 -39.70 -1.47 10.72
C LYS A 606 -39.12 -0.32 9.91
N GLU A 607 -39.64 -0.17 8.69
CA GLU A 607 -39.14 0.80 7.73
C GLU A 607 -39.28 2.25 8.21
N ASN A 608 -38.24 3.02 8.04
CA ASN A 608 -38.26 4.48 8.16
C ASN A 608 -38.29 5.15 6.76
N ALA A 609 -38.21 6.46 6.71
CA ALA A 609 -38.27 7.21 5.46
C ALA A 609 -37.09 6.91 4.50
N LYS A 610 -35.90 6.58 5.04
CA LYS A 610 -34.70 6.29 4.25
C LYS A 610 -34.77 4.91 3.60
N GLU A 611 -35.22 3.90 4.31
CA GLU A 611 -35.43 2.57 3.72
C GLU A 611 -36.48 2.65 2.61
N LYS A 612 -37.59 3.37 2.84
CA LYS A 612 -38.62 3.57 1.80
C LYS A 612 -38.05 4.25 0.56
N GLU A 613 -37.24 5.28 0.73
CA GLU A 613 -36.56 5.96 -0.38
C GLU A 613 -35.66 4.98 -1.17
N LEU A 614 -34.85 4.16 -0.48
CA LEU A 614 -34.00 3.17 -1.12
C LEU A 614 -34.81 2.11 -1.88
N PHE A 615 -35.90 1.62 -1.31
CA PHE A 615 -36.78 0.66 -2.00
C PHE A 615 -37.48 1.28 -3.22
N ASP A 616 -37.85 2.55 -3.19
CA ASP A 616 -38.47 3.22 -4.34
C ASP A 616 -37.44 3.47 -5.46
N ILE A 617 -36.20 3.80 -5.10
CA ILE A 617 -35.10 3.90 -6.09
C ILE A 617 -34.84 2.50 -6.69
N TRP A 618 -34.86 1.44 -5.90
CA TRP A 618 -34.72 0.06 -6.38
C TRP A 618 -35.81 -0.30 -7.39
N LYS A 619 -37.06 -0.01 -7.11
CA LYS A 619 -38.16 -0.26 -8.05
C LYS A 619 -37.93 0.45 -9.39
N THR A 620 -37.39 1.67 -9.34
CA THR A 620 -37.03 2.44 -10.53
C THR A 620 -35.88 1.78 -11.30
N ILE A 621 -34.80 1.39 -10.60
CA ILE A 621 -33.66 0.68 -11.20
C ILE A 621 -34.15 -0.60 -11.87
N PHE A 622 -34.93 -1.41 -11.16
CA PHE A 622 -35.38 -2.70 -11.65
C PHE A 622 -36.29 -2.58 -12.87
N LYS A 623 -37.19 -1.59 -12.85
CA LYS A 623 -38.06 -1.27 -14.01
C LYS A 623 -37.25 -0.92 -15.26
N TRP A 624 -36.14 -0.18 -15.12
CA TRP A 624 -35.28 0.16 -16.24
C TRP A 624 -34.34 -0.99 -16.63
N ALA A 625 -33.87 -1.77 -15.66
CA ALA A 625 -33.06 -2.97 -15.92
C ALA A 625 -33.80 -3.98 -16.79
N GLN A 626 -35.08 -4.18 -16.55
CA GLN A 626 -35.93 -5.10 -17.34
C GLN A 626 -36.12 -4.65 -18.81
N LYS A 627 -35.80 -3.40 -19.16
CA LYS A 627 -35.89 -2.87 -20.51
C LYS A 627 -34.58 -2.93 -21.28
N THR A 628 -33.50 -3.38 -20.64
CA THR A 628 -32.21 -3.49 -21.30
C THR A 628 -32.16 -4.76 -22.16
N ASP A 629 -31.42 -4.70 -23.27
CA ASP A 629 -31.32 -5.80 -24.23
C ASP A 629 -30.68 -7.08 -23.62
N ASN A 630 -29.83 -6.90 -22.62
CA ASN A 630 -29.13 -7.99 -21.95
C ASN A 630 -29.91 -8.58 -20.75
N TYR A 631 -31.11 -8.08 -20.46
CA TYR A 631 -31.91 -8.62 -19.35
C TYR A 631 -32.38 -10.06 -19.65
N ASN A 632 -32.16 -10.94 -18.69
CA ASN A 632 -32.59 -12.34 -18.76
C ASN A 632 -33.58 -12.63 -17.63
N GLU A 633 -34.81 -12.87 -17.95
CA GLU A 633 -35.92 -13.15 -17.03
C GLU A 633 -35.70 -14.39 -16.13
N LYS A 634 -34.83 -15.30 -16.55
CA LYS A 634 -34.49 -16.51 -15.78
C LYS A 634 -33.51 -16.24 -14.63
N LEU A 635 -32.87 -15.07 -14.61
CA LEU A 635 -31.92 -14.69 -13.60
C LEU A 635 -32.58 -13.81 -12.54
N THR A 636 -31.98 -13.78 -11.35
CA THR A 636 -32.38 -12.94 -10.22
C THR A 636 -31.30 -11.89 -10.00
N TYR A 637 -31.62 -10.63 -10.21
CA TYR A 637 -30.64 -9.55 -10.26
C TYR A 637 -30.48 -8.81 -8.94
N GLY A 638 -29.25 -8.67 -8.46
CA GLY A 638 -28.87 -7.69 -7.47
C GLY A 638 -28.34 -6.40 -8.11
N VAL A 639 -28.15 -5.35 -7.32
CA VAL A 639 -27.69 -4.04 -7.81
C VAL A 639 -26.35 -4.13 -8.54
N TYR A 640 -25.41 -4.89 -7.99
CA TYR A 640 -24.10 -5.08 -8.64
C TYR A 640 -24.23 -5.76 -10.01
N GLN A 641 -25.05 -6.79 -10.13
CA GLN A 641 -25.25 -7.50 -11.39
C GLN A 641 -25.91 -6.60 -12.44
N ILE A 642 -26.92 -5.82 -12.04
CA ILE A 642 -27.52 -4.80 -12.92
C ILE A 642 -26.46 -3.79 -13.39
N PHE A 643 -25.66 -3.28 -12.46
CA PHE A 643 -24.59 -2.33 -12.79
C PHE A 643 -23.57 -2.92 -13.76
N ALA A 644 -23.13 -4.15 -13.51
CA ALA A 644 -22.03 -4.78 -14.26
C ALA A 644 -22.44 -5.35 -15.62
N GLU A 645 -23.69 -5.78 -15.77
CA GLU A 645 -24.17 -6.52 -16.95
C GLU A 645 -25.19 -5.76 -17.79
N LEU A 646 -25.99 -4.90 -17.15
CA LEU A 646 -27.12 -4.24 -17.83
C LEU A 646 -26.89 -2.72 -18.03
N ASN A 647 -26.00 -2.09 -17.26
CA ASN A 647 -25.69 -0.66 -17.40
C ASN A 647 -24.52 -0.48 -18.38
N THR A 648 -24.81 -0.71 -19.67
CA THR A 648 -23.83 -0.65 -20.75
C THR A 648 -23.55 0.78 -21.21
N PHE A 649 -22.43 0.94 -21.92
CA PHE A 649 -21.98 2.23 -22.46
C PHE A 649 -21.50 2.02 -23.88
N SER A 650 -21.89 2.91 -24.76
CA SER A 650 -21.34 3.05 -26.12
C SER A 650 -20.49 4.29 -26.25
N GLN A 651 -19.51 4.22 -27.15
CA GLN A 651 -18.65 5.36 -27.45
C GLN A 651 -19.35 6.24 -28.50
N ASP A 652 -19.47 7.53 -28.21
CA ASP A 652 -19.98 8.52 -29.16
C ASP A 652 -18.96 8.69 -30.29
N GLU A 653 -19.41 8.50 -31.53
CA GLU A 653 -18.53 8.51 -32.72
C GLU A 653 -17.93 9.91 -33.00
N GLU A 654 -18.60 10.98 -32.59
CA GLU A 654 -18.15 12.36 -32.84
C GLU A 654 -17.20 12.87 -31.74
N THR A 655 -17.51 12.59 -30.48
CA THR A 655 -16.78 13.14 -29.32
C THR A 655 -15.79 12.15 -28.71
N GLY A 656 -15.93 10.85 -29.02
CA GLY A 656 -15.15 9.77 -28.36
C GLY A 656 -15.51 9.56 -26.90
N GLU A 657 -16.52 10.22 -26.37
CA GLU A 657 -16.96 10.08 -24.99
C GLU A 657 -17.84 8.84 -24.79
N ASN A 658 -17.68 8.19 -23.65
CA ASN A 658 -18.55 7.08 -23.27
C ASN A 658 -19.89 7.61 -22.77
N LYS A 659 -20.97 7.31 -23.48
CA LYS A 659 -22.35 7.62 -23.09
C LYS A 659 -23.07 6.36 -22.60
N PRO A 660 -23.90 6.44 -21.55
CA PRO A 660 -24.69 5.31 -21.12
C PRO A 660 -25.77 4.99 -22.15
N ASP A 661 -25.92 3.71 -22.51
CA ASP A 661 -26.96 3.25 -23.42
C ASP A 661 -28.34 3.42 -22.80
N TYR A 662 -28.42 3.36 -21.47
CA TYR A 662 -29.64 3.48 -20.68
C TYR A 662 -29.47 4.62 -19.64
N PRO A 663 -29.64 5.92 -20.04
CA PRO A 663 -29.38 7.07 -19.17
C PRO A 663 -30.18 7.07 -17.86
N GLU A 664 -31.45 6.63 -17.92
CA GLU A 664 -32.33 6.57 -16.75
C GLU A 664 -31.86 5.52 -15.75
N LEU A 665 -31.44 4.34 -16.23
CA LEU A 665 -30.86 3.30 -15.38
C LEU A 665 -29.58 3.80 -14.71
N ASN A 666 -28.69 4.39 -15.50
CA ASN A 666 -27.42 4.93 -15.01
C ASN A 666 -27.63 6.05 -13.97
N GLY A 667 -28.60 6.96 -14.24
CA GLY A 667 -28.99 8.01 -13.31
C GLY A 667 -29.52 7.47 -11.98
N ALA A 668 -30.41 6.49 -12.04
CA ALA A 668 -30.97 5.83 -10.85
C ALA A 668 -29.90 5.08 -10.04
N LEU A 669 -28.95 4.41 -10.69
CA LEU A 669 -27.81 3.75 -10.02
C LEU A 669 -26.88 4.75 -9.34
N LYS A 670 -26.62 5.91 -9.94
CA LYS A 670 -25.85 7.00 -9.32
C LYS A 670 -26.55 7.56 -8.09
N THR A 671 -27.87 7.78 -8.19
CA THR A 671 -28.69 8.23 -7.06
C THR A 671 -28.66 7.21 -5.92
N LEU A 672 -28.84 5.91 -6.24
CA LEU A 672 -28.78 4.85 -5.24
C LEU A 672 -27.44 4.87 -4.50
N LYS A 673 -26.32 4.96 -5.22
CA LYS A 673 -24.98 4.98 -4.62
C LYS A 673 -24.81 6.12 -3.60
N GLN A 674 -25.34 7.29 -3.89
CA GLN A 674 -25.33 8.42 -2.95
C GLN A 674 -26.21 8.13 -1.72
N LYS A 675 -27.43 7.65 -1.93
CA LYS A 675 -28.37 7.36 -0.84
C LYS A 675 -27.93 6.21 0.05
N VAL A 676 -27.29 5.19 -0.50
CA VAL A 676 -26.68 4.10 0.28
C VAL A 676 -25.58 4.64 1.20
N LYS A 677 -24.78 5.62 0.74
CA LYS A 677 -23.77 6.26 1.59
C LYS A 677 -24.42 7.05 2.75
N GLU A 678 -25.46 7.82 2.46
CA GLU A 678 -26.21 8.57 3.48
C GLU A 678 -26.83 7.62 4.51
N TYR A 679 -27.45 6.55 4.04
CA TYR A 679 -28.04 5.50 4.87
C TYR A 679 -27.00 4.82 5.77
N TYR A 680 -25.87 4.38 5.18
CA TYR A 680 -24.80 3.75 5.91
C TYR A 680 -24.30 4.60 7.07
N ASN A 681 -24.01 5.87 6.82
CA ASN A 681 -23.46 6.77 7.82
C ASN A 681 -24.48 7.09 8.95
N SER A 682 -25.77 7.12 8.64
CA SER A 682 -26.78 7.48 9.62
C SER A 682 -27.38 6.31 10.38
N GLU A 683 -27.53 5.14 9.75
CA GLU A 683 -28.26 4.00 10.33
C GLU A 683 -27.35 2.87 10.82
N ILE A 684 -26.10 2.79 10.33
CA ILE A 684 -25.24 1.63 10.55
C ILE A 684 -24.00 1.97 11.36
N VAL A 685 -23.27 3.03 10.99
CA VAL A 685 -21.93 3.33 11.53
C VAL A 685 -21.91 3.42 13.05
N SER A 686 -22.87 4.11 13.67
CA SER A 686 -22.88 4.30 15.12
C SER A 686 -22.96 2.98 15.88
N VAL A 687 -23.75 2.03 15.38
CA VAL A 687 -23.90 0.70 15.99
C VAL A 687 -22.65 -0.16 15.78
N LEU A 688 -21.98 -0.03 14.64
CA LEU A 688 -20.70 -0.70 14.40
C LEU A 688 -19.62 -0.27 15.41
N PHE A 689 -19.58 1.01 15.77
CA PHE A 689 -18.70 1.49 16.84
C PHE A 689 -19.19 1.06 18.23
N GLU A 690 -20.49 1.12 18.50
CA GLU A 690 -21.05 0.70 19.78
C GLU A 690 -20.72 -0.75 20.14
N TYR A 691 -20.78 -1.66 19.15
CA TYR A 691 -20.44 -3.07 19.31
C TYR A 691 -18.99 -3.38 18.90
N GLN A 692 -18.17 -2.36 18.73
CA GLN A 692 -16.73 -2.45 18.47
C GLN A 692 -16.36 -3.36 17.27
N PHE A 693 -17.20 -3.41 16.25
CA PHE A 693 -16.81 -3.93 14.95
C PHE A 693 -15.77 -3.01 14.29
N LEU A 694 -15.85 -1.73 14.63
CA LEU A 694 -14.91 -0.66 14.27
C LEU A 694 -14.37 -0.05 15.57
N LYS A 695 -13.05 0.03 15.64
CA LYS A 695 -12.38 0.58 16.81
C LYS A 695 -11.12 1.36 16.46
#